data_67f4f6cf48a1a8e90ddf2e8a0403e700
#
_entry.id   67f4f6cf48a1a8e90ddf2e8a0403e700
#
_cell.length_a   1.000
_cell.length_b   1.000
_cell.length_c   1.000
_cell.angle_alpha   90.00
_cell.angle_beta   90.00
_cell.angle_gamma   90.00
#
_symmetry.space_group_name_H-M   'P 1'
#
loop_
_entity.id
_entity.type
_entity.pdbx_description
1 polymer ?
#
loop_
_entity_poly.entity_id
_entity_poly.type
_entity_poly.pdbx_seq_one_letter_code
_entity_poly.pdbx_strand_id
1 'polypeptide(L)'
;MAKRLLPLLMCALILAGCKEDIDESARYVFKDVTVTGYLQKHAEYSEYLRLLSLVPVSPQSQSNLFQLMSARGHYTVFAPTNDAIQKYLEWLVEKEVITEPSWDSFQDSLLLDSIQKVIVYNSILDGKDDKYYLTYDFPQQTNGEFVLPNMNDLKLTVLYTDDPDSICINRDCPINVRNHDILTVNGCIHQMEKVIAPEEITMAGILTKYIRGEEKGFLVMAKLCDACGLMDTLSKIRDEKYEDLFQRGLIRPTCPANGMASVASGYSYTPEHRKYGFTIFAEPDSFWEEQLGKSAEEISPADVQQWVADQGFYPEFQPTNDYRTDNNLLYQWTTYHIIGWKLAPNRLTFHYCEYGYNYNNKAATYTIPVMEYYTSMGKRRLLKVYESPEAGGIYLNRFPIIDNARQGSGHEIGCDPDKVGNLIDKDDPTMEAHSGINGYMYAIDKPLAYSQDVRDNLGKQRIRMDAMSWFQEAMNNDIRCIQIADYVHGWVHIPYDAEYKYFENFSINEGSTFVYCNGYGNNWGSYCADEIKCVGRWELTFKLPPFPKRGTYEIRYRVLSNGNRGVAQIYFGSDLDYLPVAGIPVDLTMGGEDPRTGWRADTDDDDFNAETDKQMHAKGFMKGEKAIDRLNAGLNSRVNGSSNIVRHIIVRQTVDPDKTYYIRFKTVLDKETAEFYMDGLEFCPKEVYDNPNEPEDIW
;
A
#
# COMPACT_ATOMS: atom_id res chain seq x y z
N MET A 1 -0.92 -82.19 6.33
CA MET A 1 -2.16 -81.39 6.39
C MET A 1 -2.06 -80.16 7.32
N ALA A 2 -1.13 -80.14 8.28
CA ALA A 2 -1.06 -78.97 9.23
C ALA A 2 -0.43 -77.69 8.70
N LYS A 3 0.30 -77.67 7.57
CA LYS A 3 0.97 -76.51 7.03
C LYS A 3 0.09 -75.63 6.09
N ARG A 4 -1.14 -76.05 5.78
CA ARG A 4 -2.07 -75.28 4.93
C ARG A 4 -3.24 -74.64 5.69
N LEU A 5 -3.38 -74.90 6.99
CA LEU A 5 -4.41 -74.29 7.84
C LEU A 5 -3.97 -73.01 8.54
N LEU A 6 -2.67 -72.76 8.66
CA LEU A 6 -2.13 -71.60 9.35
C LEU A 6 -2.42 -70.30 8.65
N PRO A 7 -2.32 -70.13 7.31
CA PRO A 7 -2.67 -68.88 6.64
C PRO A 7 -4.17 -68.63 6.61
N LEU A 8 -5.04 -69.66 6.63
CA LEU A 8 -6.48 -69.45 6.67
C LEU A 8 -6.95 -69.00 8.08
N LEU A 9 -6.30 -69.44 9.13
CA LEU A 9 -6.59 -69.04 10.51
C LEU A 9 -6.10 -67.55 10.73
N MET A 10 -5.00 -67.21 10.11
CA MET A 10 -4.46 -65.80 10.16
C MET A 10 -5.32 -64.82 9.38
N CYS A 11 -5.90 -65.23 8.24
CA CYS A 11 -6.88 -64.38 7.51
C CYS A 11 -8.23 -64.27 8.25
N ALA A 12 -8.67 -65.31 8.97
CA ALA A 12 -9.90 -65.25 9.75
C ALA A 12 -9.76 -64.40 11.02
N LEU A 13 -8.56 -64.30 11.60
CA LEU A 13 -8.26 -63.40 12.73
C LEU A 13 -8.13 -61.94 12.32
N ILE A 14 -7.76 -61.63 11.06
CA ILE A 14 -7.71 -60.26 10.53
C ILE A 14 -9.11 -59.74 10.18
N LEU A 15 -10.06 -60.62 9.91
CA LEU A 15 -11.45 -60.22 9.62
C LEU A 15 -12.34 -60.10 10.86
N ALA A 16 -11.87 -60.55 12.03
CA ALA A 16 -12.60 -60.47 13.30
C ALA A 16 -12.19 -59.29 14.20
N GLY A 17 -11.21 -58.46 13.76
CA GLY A 17 -10.68 -57.42 14.58
C GLY A 17 -10.84 -56.02 13.96
N CYS A 18 -12.06 -55.57 13.71
CA CYS A 18 -12.39 -54.15 13.58
C CYS A 18 -13.92 -54.00 13.53
N LYS A 19 -14.56 -54.28 14.62
CA LYS A 19 -15.72 -53.54 15.06
C LYS A 19 -15.28 -52.80 16.30
N GLU A 20 -14.56 -51.72 16.12
CA GLU A 20 -14.63 -50.62 17.07
C GLU A 20 -16.03 -50.04 16.88
N ASP A 21 -16.90 -50.30 17.83
CA ASP A 21 -18.06 -49.46 18.03
C ASP A 21 -17.48 -48.08 18.33
N ILE A 22 -17.50 -47.20 17.30
CA ILE A 22 -17.18 -45.79 17.48
C ILE A 22 -18.24 -45.33 18.45
N ASP A 23 -17.83 -45.04 19.67
CA ASP A 23 -18.68 -44.44 20.68
C ASP A 23 -19.11 -43.05 20.15
N GLU A 24 -20.30 -43.02 19.55
CA GLU A 24 -20.86 -41.76 19.03
C GLU A 24 -21.18 -40.79 20.16
N SER A 25 -21.14 -41.22 21.44
CA SER A 25 -21.30 -40.33 22.59
C SER A 25 -20.06 -39.44 22.82
N ALA A 26 -18.90 -39.78 22.27
CA ALA A 26 -17.68 -39.00 22.27
C ALA A 26 -17.52 -38.10 20.98
N ARG A 27 -18.48 -38.15 20.08
CA ARG A 27 -18.54 -37.12 19.03
C ARG A 27 -18.72 -35.78 19.70
N TYR A 28 -17.67 -34.96 19.64
CA TYR A 28 -17.72 -33.57 20.03
C TYR A 28 -18.74 -32.89 19.10
N VAL A 29 -19.98 -32.88 19.52
CA VAL A 29 -21.01 -32.04 18.87
C VAL A 29 -20.63 -30.62 19.23
N PHE A 30 -20.04 -29.91 18.30
CA PHE A 30 -19.83 -28.47 18.46
C PHE A 30 -21.17 -27.89 18.90
N LYS A 31 -21.24 -27.38 20.13
CA LYS A 31 -22.43 -26.66 20.65
C LYS A 31 -22.60 -25.32 19.92
N ASP A 32 -21.52 -24.84 19.33
CA ASP A 32 -21.49 -23.60 18.60
C ASP A 32 -21.79 -23.84 17.13
N VAL A 33 -22.57 -22.97 16.56
CA VAL A 33 -23.02 -23.06 15.16
C VAL A 33 -22.02 -22.36 14.23
N THR A 34 -21.93 -22.83 12.97
CA THR A 34 -21.21 -22.10 11.90
C THR A 34 -21.97 -20.83 11.54
N VAL A 35 -21.34 -19.95 10.76
CA VAL A 35 -21.99 -18.73 10.20
C VAL A 35 -23.33 -19.09 9.56
N THR A 36 -23.34 -20.04 8.64
CA THR A 36 -24.59 -20.49 7.99
C THR A 36 -25.58 -21.13 8.96
N GLY A 37 -25.08 -21.89 9.94
CA GLY A 37 -25.91 -22.48 10.98
C GLY A 37 -26.56 -21.45 11.91
N TYR A 38 -25.91 -20.31 12.14
CA TYR A 38 -26.51 -19.18 12.85
C TYR A 38 -27.61 -18.53 11.98
N LEU A 39 -27.26 -18.17 10.75
CA LEU A 39 -28.18 -17.51 9.81
C LEU A 39 -29.45 -18.35 9.57
N GLN A 40 -29.35 -19.69 9.51
CA GLN A 40 -30.50 -20.58 9.35
C GLN A 40 -31.49 -20.55 10.54
N LYS A 41 -31.02 -20.21 11.73
CA LYS A 41 -31.86 -20.12 12.93
C LYS A 41 -32.59 -18.80 13.07
N HIS A 42 -32.27 -17.81 12.23
CA HIS A 42 -32.75 -16.44 12.30
C HIS A 42 -33.46 -16.06 10.99
N ALA A 43 -34.77 -16.00 11.06
CA ALA A 43 -35.63 -15.81 9.87
C ALA A 43 -35.39 -14.48 9.14
N GLU A 44 -34.88 -13.47 9.85
CA GLU A 44 -34.53 -12.18 9.28
C GLU A 44 -33.41 -12.22 8.24
N TYR A 45 -32.70 -13.35 8.11
CA TYR A 45 -31.64 -13.55 7.10
C TYR A 45 -32.03 -14.53 5.99
N SER A 46 -33.31 -14.89 5.85
CA SER A 46 -33.75 -15.92 4.90
C SER A 46 -33.40 -15.55 3.44
N GLU A 47 -33.54 -14.29 3.04
CA GLU A 47 -33.15 -13.82 1.71
C GLU A 47 -31.63 -13.87 1.51
N TYR A 48 -30.86 -13.44 2.50
CA TYR A 48 -29.41 -13.52 2.42
C TYR A 48 -28.93 -14.97 2.31
N LEU A 49 -29.52 -15.90 3.07
CA LEU A 49 -29.24 -17.34 2.93
C LEU A 49 -29.58 -17.88 1.55
N ARG A 50 -30.69 -17.44 0.98
CA ARG A 50 -31.07 -17.80 -0.39
C ARG A 50 -29.98 -17.36 -1.38
N LEU A 51 -29.52 -16.11 -1.28
CA LEU A 51 -28.45 -15.58 -2.12
C LEU A 51 -27.14 -16.35 -1.95
N LEU A 52 -26.72 -16.65 -0.70
CA LEU A 52 -25.53 -17.47 -0.42
C LEU A 52 -25.59 -18.85 -1.09
N SER A 53 -26.79 -19.41 -1.21
CA SER A 53 -27.02 -20.72 -1.83
C SER A 53 -27.01 -20.67 -3.36
N LEU A 54 -27.28 -19.51 -3.96
CA LEU A 54 -27.27 -19.30 -5.40
C LEU A 54 -25.88 -18.91 -5.92
N VAL A 55 -25.15 -18.11 -5.16
CA VAL A 55 -23.90 -17.52 -5.63
C VAL A 55 -22.74 -18.52 -5.48
N PRO A 56 -22.01 -18.86 -6.57
CA PRO A 56 -20.84 -19.73 -6.51
C PRO A 56 -19.67 -19.04 -5.81
N VAL A 57 -18.73 -19.81 -5.26
CA VAL A 57 -17.52 -19.29 -4.63
C VAL A 57 -16.61 -18.54 -5.63
N SER A 58 -16.58 -19.02 -6.86
CA SER A 58 -15.92 -18.39 -7.99
C SER A 58 -16.60 -18.84 -9.29
N PRO A 59 -16.38 -18.17 -10.43
CA PRO A 59 -17.02 -18.54 -11.70
C PRO A 59 -16.79 -19.98 -12.15
N GLN A 60 -15.72 -20.62 -11.67
CA GLN A 60 -15.34 -22.01 -12.01
C GLN A 60 -15.66 -23.01 -10.89
N SER A 61 -16.12 -22.52 -9.73
CA SER A 61 -16.40 -23.38 -8.58
C SER A 61 -17.74 -24.09 -8.71
N GLN A 62 -17.78 -25.36 -8.35
CA GLN A 62 -19.02 -26.11 -8.18
C GLN A 62 -19.65 -25.89 -6.79
N SER A 63 -18.93 -25.25 -5.87
CA SER A 63 -19.41 -24.95 -4.52
C SER A 63 -19.97 -23.53 -4.47
N ASN A 64 -21.03 -23.33 -3.72
CA ASN A 64 -21.60 -22.02 -3.42
C ASN A 64 -21.10 -21.47 -2.07
N LEU A 65 -21.41 -20.21 -1.80
CA LEU A 65 -20.96 -19.53 -0.58
C LEU A 65 -21.59 -20.08 0.69
N PHE A 66 -22.79 -20.62 0.61
CA PHE A 66 -23.41 -21.33 1.72
C PHE A 66 -22.56 -22.56 2.14
N GLN A 67 -22.11 -23.35 1.17
CA GLN A 67 -21.23 -24.49 1.43
C GLN A 67 -19.86 -24.08 1.97
N LEU A 68 -19.28 -23.02 1.41
CA LEU A 68 -18.02 -22.47 1.89
C LEU A 68 -18.11 -22.08 3.36
N MET A 69 -19.11 -21.26 3.74
CA MET A 69 -19.28 -20.78 5.12
C MET A 69 -19.89 -21.81 6.07
N SER A 70 -20.25 -22.99 5.58
CA SER A 70 -20.58 -24.15 6.41
C SER A 70 -19.34 -24.94 6.81
N ALA A 71 -18.21 -24.72 6.14
CA ALA A 71 -16.93 -25.36 6.38
C ALA A 71 -16.09 -24.57 7.42
N ARG A 72 -14.89 -25.09 7.72
CA ARG A 72 -13.91 -24.37 8.55
C ARG A 72 -13.38 -23.15 7.82
N GLY A 73 -13.11 -22.09 8.56
CA GLY A 73 -12.58 -20.82 8.05
C GLY A 73 -12.63 -19.77 9.12
N HIS A 74 -12.25 -18.52 8.75
CA HIS A 74 -12.33 -17.34 9.60
C HIS A 74 -13.03 -16.21 8.84
N TYR A 75 -14.35 -16.24 8.84
CA TYR A 75 -15.14 -15.29 8.07
C TYR A 75 -15.58 -14.11 8.93
N THR A 76 -15.49 -12.90 8.39
CA THR A 76 -16.24 -11.75 8.90
C THR A 76 -17.40 -11.51 7.94
N VAL A 77 -18.60 -11.59 8.44
CA VAL A 77 -19.81 -11.51 7.63
C VAL A 77 -20.64 -10.32 8.05
N PHE A 78 -20.77 -9.34 7.19
CA PHE A 78 -21.66 -8.20 7.30
C PHE A 78 -23.03 -8.58 6.72
N ALA A 79 -23.83 -9.27 7.51
CA ALA A 79 -25.05 -9.93 7.05
C ALA A 79 -26.22 -8.95 6.93
N PRO A 80 -26.71 -8.60 5.72
CA PRO A 80 -27.90 -7.78 5.56
C PRO A 80 -29.16 -8.57 5.93
N THR A 81 -30.08 -7.89 6.61
CA THR A 81 -31.39 -8.44 6.90
C THR A 81 -32.29 -8.47 5.65
N ASN A 82 -33.41 -9.19 5.72
CA ASN A 82 -34.42 -9.18 4.66
C ASN A 82 -34.92 -7.76 4.36
N ASP A 83 -35.10 -6.96 5.42
CA ASP A 83 -35.49 -5.55 5.30
C ASP A 83 -34.44 -4.71 4.57
N ALA A 84 -33.16 -4.95 4.90
CA ALA A 84 -32.03 -4.29 4.22
C ALA A 84 -32.00 -4.63 2.71
N ILE A 85 -32.22 -5.90 2.36
CA ILE A 85 -32.26 -6.34 0.96
C ILE A 85 -33.50 -5.75 0.26
N GLN A 86 -34.66 -5.70 0.92
CA GLN A 86 -35.84 -5.10 0.36
C GLN A 86 -35.69 -3.60 0.07
N LYS A 87 -35.12 -2.85 1.00
CA LYS A 87 -34.77 -1.43 0.79
C LYS A 87 -33.80 -1.22 -0.36
N TYR A 88 -32.87 -2.15 -0.56
CA TYR A 88 -31.95 -2.09 -1.69
C TYR A 88 -32.68 -2.30 -3.03
N LEU A 89 -33.63 -3.23 -3.08
CA LEU A 89 -34.48 -3.41 -4.28
C LEU A 89 -35.37 -2.18 -4.55
N GLU A 90 -35.91 -1.55 -3.50
CA GLU A 90 -36.65 -0.28 -3.62
C GLU A 90 -35.77 0.83 -4.18
N TRP A 91 -34.52 0.93 -3.71
CA TRP A 91 -33.56 1.88 -4.26
C TRP A 91 -33.23 1.61 -5.75
N LEU A 92 -33.15 0.35 -6.18
CA LEU A 92 -32.98 0.00 -7.59
C LEU A 92 -34.18 0.44 -8.45
N VAL A 93 -35.38 0.46 -7.88
CA VAL A 93 -36.59 1.02 -8.57
C VAL A 93 -36.45 2.54 -8.69
N GLU A 94 -36.02 3.23 -7.62
CA GLU A 94 -35.76 4.69 -7.66
C GLU A 94 -34.70 5.07 -8.68
N LYS A 95 -33.77 4.17 -8.94
CA LYS A 95 -32.70 4.34 -9.96
C LYS A 95 -33.10 3.85 -11.34
N GLU A 96 -34.36 3.47 -11.53
CA GLU A 96 -34.91 2.98 -12.82
C GLU A 96 -34.18 1.72 -13.35
N VAL A 97 -33.50 0.96 -12.48
CA VAL A 97 -32.83 -0.29 -12.84
C VAL A 97 -33.81 -1.44 -12.99
N ILE A 98 -34.83 -1.47 -12.13
CA ILE A 98 -35.96 -2.43 -12.16
C ILE A 98 -37.31 -1.69 -12.00
N THR A 99 -38.38 -2.32 -12.39
CA THR A 99 -39.72 -1.70 -12.36
C THR A 99 -40.47 -1.88 -11.05
N GLU A 100 -40.19 -2.96 -10.32
CA GLU A 100 -40.79 -3.30 -9.04
C GLU A 100 -39.72 -3.84 -8.09
N PRO A 101 -39.84 -3.64 -6.76
CA PRO A 101 -38.79 -4.06 -5.81
C PRO A 101 -38.87 -5.60 -5.56
N SER A 102 -38.63 -6.35 -6.62
CA SER A 102 -38.72 -7.82 -6.66
C SER A 102 -37.65 -8.40 -7.58
N TRP A 103 -37.11 -9.56 -7.21
CA TRP A 103 -36.17 -10.30 -8.04
C TRP A 103 -36.75 -10.71 -9.40
N ASP A 104 -38.05 -10.86 -9.50
CA ASP A 104 -38.75 -11.26 -10.74
C ASP A 104 -38.86 -10.11 -11.75
N SER A 105 -38.58 -8.88 -11.35
CA SER A 105 -38.69 -7.70 -12.22
C SER A 105 -37.42 -7.43 -13.05
N PHE A 106 -36.35 -8.19 -12.83
CA PHE A 106 -35.13 -8.11 -13.66
C PHE A 106 -35.40 -8.73 -15.04
N GLN A 107 -35.28 -7.91 -16.08
CA GLN A 107 -35.37 -8.36 -17.47
C GLN A 107 -34.08 -8.96 -18.00
N ASP A 108 -32.93 -8.52 -17.49
CA ASP A 108 -31.59 -9.00 -17.84
C ASP A 108 -31.10 -9.99 -16.77
N SER A 109 -30.93 -11.24 -17.17
CA SER A 109 -30.44 -12.29 -16.28
C SER A 109 -28.98 -12.11 -15.87
N LEU A 110 -28.16 -11.42 -16.68
CA LEU A 110 -26.77 -11.12 -16.33
C LEU A 110 -26.69 -10.02 -15.27
N LEU A 111 -27.58 -9.02 -15.38
CA LEU A 111 -27.70 -7.97 -14.36
C LEU A 111 -28.19 -8.54 -13.03
N LEU A 112 -29.22 -9.43 -13.07
CA LEU A 112 -29.71 -10.12 -11.88
C LEU A 112 -28.59 -10.91 -11.19
N ASP A 113 -27.85 -11.72 -11.94
CA ASP A 113 -26.71 -12.52 -11.43
C ASP A 113 -25.62 -11.61 -10.84
N SER A 114 -25.31 -10.52 -11.53
CA SER A 114 -24.35 -9.54 -11.06
C SER A 114 -24.76 -8.91 -9.72
N ILE A 115 -25.99 -8.43 -9.60
CA ILE A 115 -26.47 -7.82 -8.35
C ILE A 115 -26.52 -8.81 -7.20
N GLN A 116 -26.94 -10.04 -7.43
CA GLN A 116 -26.95 -11.08 -6.40
C GLN A 116 -25.54 -11.38 -5.91
N LYS A 117 -24.56 -11.50 -6.82
CA LYS A 117 -23.14 -11.68 -6.49
C LYS A 117 -22.58 -10.52 -5.68
N VAL A 118 -22.88 -9.31 -6.10
CA VAL A 118 -22.42 -8.09 -5.43
C VAL A 118 -22.87 -8.03 -3.98
N ILE A 119 -24.14 -8.26 -3.68
CA ILE A 119 -24.67 -8.27 -2.32
C ILE A 119 -23.89 -9.23 -1.43
N VAL A 120 -23.60 -10.41 -1.96
CA VAL A 120 -22.95 -11.46 -1.17
C VAL A 120 -21.45 -11.28 -1.08
N TYR A 121 -20.77 -11.05 -2.22
CA TYR A 121 -19.33 -10.90 -2.21
C TYR A 121 -18.85 -9.66 -1.45
N ASN A 122 -19.61 -8.57 -1.49
CA ASN A 122 -19.27 -7.37 -0.75
C ASN A 122 -19.41 -7.53 0.76
N SER A 123 -20.24 -8.45 1.21
CA SER A 123 -20.55 -8.63 2.62
C SER A 123 -19.64 -9.61 3.36
N ILE A 124 -18.67 -10.23 2.68
CA ILE A 124 -17.82 -11.29 3.28
C ILE A 124 -16.35 -10.91 3.15
N LEU A 125 -15.64 -10.90 4.29
CA LEU A 125 -14.19 -10.94 4.34
C LEU A 125 -13.77 -12.37 4.69
N ASP A 126 -12.94 -12.97 3.82
CA ASP A 126 -12.37 -14.30 4.05
C ASP A 126 -10.98 -14.18 4.66
N GLY A 127 -10.89 -14.39 5.96
CA GLY A 127 -9.63 -14.40 6.71
C GLY A 127 -8.80 -15.64 6.51
N LYS A 128 -9.23 -16.57 5.67
CA LYS A 128 -8.59 -17.89 5.43
C LYS A 128 -8.37 -18.63 6.74
N ASP A 129 -7.12 -18.81 7.15
CA ASP A 129 -6.78 -19.57 8.37
C ASP A 129 -6.43 -18.65 9.55
N ASP A 130 -6.57 -17.31 9.43
CA ASP A 130 -5.89 -16.39 10.33
C ASP A 130 -6.82 -15.64 11.28
N LYS A 131 -7.75 -14.85 10.79
CA LYS A 131 -8.64 -14.11 11.70
C LYS A 131 -9.95 -13.67 11.07
N TYR A 132 -10.93 -13.46 11.93
CA TYR A 132 -12.11 -12.65 11.66
C TYR A 132 -12.02 -11.33 12.45
N TYR A 133 -12.76 -10.31 12.03
CA TYR A 133 -12.74 -8.99 12.66
C TYR A 133 -13.94 -8.84 13.60
N LEU A 134 -13.66 -8.60 14.88
CA LEU A 134 -14.61 -8.04 15.83
C LEU A 134 -14.55 -6.51 15.77
N THR A 135 -15.55 -5.81 16.29
CA THR A 135 -15.60 -4.34 16.20
C THR A 135 -14.37 -3.66 16.79
N TYR A 136 -13.74 -4.24 17.82
CA TYR A 136 -12.48 -3.72 18.38
C TYR A 136 -11.24 -3.98 17.51
N ASP A 137 -11.32 -4.89 16.53
CA ASP A 137 -10.25 -5.17 15.56
C ASP A 137 -10.37 -4.29 14.29
N PHE A 138 -11.43 -3.51 14.19
CA PHE A 138 -11.64 -2.63 13.04
C PHE A 138 -10.55 -1.55 12.98
N PRO A 139 -10.27 -0.99 11.80
CA PRO A 139 -9.43 0.18 11.68
C PRO A 139 -9.87 1.26 12.66
N GLN A 140 -8.98 1.68 13.55
CA GLN A 140 -9.32 2.64 14.62
C GLN A 140 -9.50 4.07 14.12
N GLN A 141 -9.07 4.32 12.91
CA GLN A 141 -9.19 5.60 12.26
C GLN A 141 -10.46 5.64 11.42
N THR A 142 -11.23 6.71 11.52
CA THR A 142 -12.36 6.98 10.62
C THR A 142 -11.92 6.93 9.17
N ASN A 143 -12.72 6.33 8.30
CA ASN A 143 -12.43 6.05 6.91
C ASN A 143 -11.18 5.17 6.67
N GLY A 144 -10.68 4.50 7.72
CA GLY A 144 -9.63 3.50 7.59
C GLY A 144 -10.11 2.26 6.84
N GLU A 145 -9.28 1.73 5.97
CA GLU A 145 -9.58 0.49 5.24
C GLU A 145 -9.26 -0.76 6.06
N PHE A 146 -10.12 -1.77 5.93
CA PHE A 146 -9.76 -3.12 6.39
C PHE A 146 -8.53 -3.62 5.62
N VAL A 147 -7.69 -4.39 6.29
CA VAL A 147 -6.51 -4.98 5.65
C VAL A 147 -6.92 -5.99 4.59
N LEU A 148 -7.89 -6.86 4.92
CA LEU A 148 -8.40 -7.87 4.00
C LEU A 148 -9.47 -7.25 3.08
N PRO A 149 -9.40 -7.52 1.77
CA PRO A 149 -10.48 -7.19 0.87
C PRO A 149 -11.69 -8.11 1.11
N ASN A 150 -12.85 -7.70 0.64
CA ASN A 150 -14.02 -8.57 0.57
C ASN A 150 -13.88 -9.57 -0.60
N MET A 151 -14.82 -10.49 -0.73
CA MET A 151 -14.79 -11.50 -1.79
C MET A 151 -14.95 -10.93 -3.21
N ASN A 152 -15.27 -9.64 -3.33
CA ASN A 152 -15.27 -8.89 -4.59
C ASN A 152 -13.94 -8.14 -4.82
N ASP A 153 -12.93 -8.44 -4.03
CA ASP A 153 -11.60 -7.84 -4.10
C ASP A 153 -11.59 -6.30 -3.89
N LEU A 154 -12.55 -5.83 -3.09
CA LEU A 154 -12.67 -4.43 -2.68
C LEU A 154 -12.43 -4.31 -1.19
N LYS A 155 -11.65 -3.30 -0.78
CA LYS A 155 -11.49 -2.99 0.64
C LYS A 155 -12.68 -2.20 1.15
N LEU A 156 -13.19 -2.64 2.29
CA LEU A 156 -14.21 -1.92 3.02
C LEU A 156 -13.57 -0.86 3.91
N THR A 157 -14.27 0.22 4.16
CA THR A 157 -13.86 1.28 5.08
C THR A 157 -14.76 1.30 6.31
N VAL A 158 -14.25 1.90 7.41
CA VAL A 158 -15.01 2.09 8.66
C VAL A 158 -15.22 3.56 8.89
N LEU A 159 -16.46 3.96 9.12
CA LEU A 159 -16.82 5.31 9.55
C LEU A 159 -17.33 5.26 11.00
N TYR A 160 -16.69 6.01 11.88
CA TYR A 160 -17.16 6.28 13.24
C TYR A 160 -17.93 7.60 13.25
N THR A 161 -19.20 7.55 13.64
CA THR A 161 -20.03 8.74 13.72
C THR A 161 -19.91 9.43 15.09
N ASP A 162 -20.53 10.59 15.26
CA ASP A 162 -20.58 11.30 16.55
C ASP A 162 -21.28 10.50 17.66
N ASP A 163 -22.10 9.51 17.29
CA ASP A 163 -22.66 8.52 18.22
C ASP A 163 -21.61 7.40 18.43
N PRO A 164 -21.02 7.27 19.63
CA PRO A 164 -19.96 6.30 19.88
C PRO A 164 -20.39 4.83 19.68
N ASP A 165 -21.68 4.56 19.64
CA ASP A 165 -22.23 3.23 19.40
C ASP A 165 -22.55 3.00 17.90
N SER A 166 -22.37 4.01 17.06
CA SER A 166 -22.69 3.93 15.63
C SER A 166 -21.43 3.74 14.79
N ILE A 167 -21.30 2.54 14.23
CA ILE A 167 -20.23 2.17 13.29
C ILE A 167 -20.88 1.90 11.93
N CYS A 168 -20.41 2.58 10.90
CA CYS A 168 -20.83 2.34 9.52
C CYS A 168 -19.70 1.65 8.73
N ILE A 169 -20.08 0.70 7.91
CA ILE A 169 -19.22 0.12 6.90
C ILE A 169 -19.44 0.86 5.58
N ASN A 170 -18.38 1.24 4.94
CA ASN A 170 -18.42 2.17 3.83
C ASN A 170 -19.18 3.44 4.24
N ARG A 171 -20.00 4.02 3.38
CA ARG A 171 -20.61 5.33 3.62
C ARG A 171 -21.72 5.34 4.64
N ASP A 172 -22.68 4.47 4.41
CA ASP A 172 -23.98 4.60 5.03
C ASP A 172 -24.57 3.23 5.38
N CYS A 173 -23.73 2.22 5.53
CA CYS A 173 -24.13 0.87 5.89
C CYS A 173 -23.91 0.65 7.41
N PRO A 174 -24.86 1.06 8.28
CA PRO A 174 -24.67 0.94 9.71
C PRO A 174 -24.71 -0.52 10.16
N ILE A 175 -23.81 -0.84 11.08
CA ILE A 175 -23.86 -2.07 11.85
C ILE A 175 -24.94 -1.92 12.93
N ASN A 176 -25.74 -2.94 13.11
CA ASN A 176 -26.74 -2.91 14.18
C ASN A 176 -26.06 -2.94 15.55
N VAL A 177 -26.35 -1.94 16.38
CA VAL A 177 -25.72 -1.73 17.72
C VAL A 177 -25.99 -2.84 18.73
N ARG A 178 -26.96 -3.72 18.49
CA ARG A 178 -27.31 -4.82 19.39
C ARG A 178 -26.89 -6.19 18.87
N ASN A 179 -26.75 -6.33 17.57
CA ASN A 179 -26.51 -7.59 16.88
C ASN A 179 -25.20 -7.51 16.07
N HIS A 180 -24.11 -7.23 16.75
CA HIS A 180 -22.75 -7.29 16.20
C HIS A 180 -21.89 -8.22 17.05
N ASP A 181 -20.69 -8.52 16.57
CA ASP A 181 -19.73 -9.41 17.25
C ASP A 181 -20.32 -10.78 17.59
N ILE A 182 -21.22 -11.26 16.75
CA ILE A 182 -21.87 -12.56 16.94
C ILE A 182 -20.89 -13.65 16.56
N LEU A 183 -20.32 -14.29 17.57
CA LEU A 183 -19.30 -15.33 17.39
C LEU A 183 -19.93 -16.64 16.93
N THR A 184 -19.26 -17.27 15.97
CA THR A 184 -19.55 -18.61 15.46
C THR A 184 -18.26 -19.46 15.45
N VAL A 185 -18.36 -20.77 15.18
CA VAL A 185 -17.15 -21.64 15.17
C VAL A 185 -16.19 -21.32 14.03
N ASN A 186 -16.63 -20.60 13.00
CA ASN A 186 -15.84 -20.32 11.82
C ASN A 186 -15.90 -18.85 11.39
N GLY A 187 -16.25 -17.95 12.31
CA GLY A 187 -16.26 -16.53 12.01
C GLY A 187 -17.04 -15.67 12.96
N CYS A 188 -17.26 -14.43 12.54
CA CYS A 188 -18.04 -13.42 13.23
C CYS A 188 -19.10 -12.82 12.29
N ILE A 189 -20.28 -12.53 12.84
CA ILE A 189 -21.38 -11.91 12.09
C ILE A 189 -21.67 -10.54 12.68
N HIS A 190 -21.80 -9.55 11.81
CA HIS A 190 -22.33 -8.22 12.10
C HIS A 190 -23.62 -8.03 11.30
N GLN A 191 -24.73 -7.79 11.97
CA GLN A 191 -26.00 -7.51 11.32
C GLN A 191 -25.94 -6.14 10.65
N MET A 192 -26.32 -6.08 9.38
CA MET A 192 -26.38 -4.85 8.59
C MET A 192 -27.81 -4.40 8.38
N GLU A 193 -28.04 -3.10 8.49
CA GLU A 193 -29.34 -2.48 8.23
C GLU A 193 -29.47 -1.99 6.79
N LYS A 194 -28.37 -2.02 6.04
CA LYS A 194 -28.31 -1.77 4.59
C LYS A 194 -27.39 -2.78 3.92
N VAL A 195 -27.62 -2.99 2.63
CA VAL A 195 -26.71 -3.77 1.77
C VAL A 195 -25.46 -2.97 1.52
N ILE A 196 -24.29 -3.60 1.66
CA ILE A 196 -23.03 -3.02 1.20
C ILE A 196 -23.03 -3.10 -0.33
N ALA A 197 -23.64 -2.09 -0.95
CA ALA A 197 -23.62 -1.95 -2.41
C ALA A 197 -22.24 -1.45 -2.85
N PRO A 198 -21.71 -1.87 -4.01
CA PRO A 198 -20.54 -1.22 -4.55
C PRO A 198 -20.96 0.17 -4.98
N GLU A 199 -20.28 1.17 -4.52
CA GLU A 199 -20.22 2.39 -5.27
C GLU A 199 -19.20 2.19 -6.39
N GLU A 200 -19.69 1.91 -7.57
CA GLU A 200 -18.88 1.81 -8.79
C GLU A 200 -18.42 3.18 -9.30
N ILE A 201 -18.34 4.17 -8.41
CA ILE A 201 -17.98 5.52 -8.79
C ILE A 201 -16.46 5.66 -8.72
N THR A 202 -15.86 5.88 -9.88
CA THR A 202 -14.45 6.24 -9.99
C THR A 202 -14.20 7.68 -9.53
N MET A 203 -12.94 8.06 -9.34
CA MET A 203 -12.59 9.47 -9.05
C MET A 203 -13.13 10.42 -10.11
N ALA A 204 -13.12 10.03 -11.39
CA ALA A 204 -13.77 10.83 -12.45
C ALA A 204 -15.28 10.96 -12.24
N GLY A 205 -15.93 9.89 -11.80
CA GLY A 205 -17.37 9.91 -11.48
C GLY A 205 -17.68 10.84 -10.30
N ILE A 206 -16.86 10.82 -9.27
CA ILE A 206 -16.97 11.75 -8.12
C ILE A 206 -16.83 13.20 -8.59
N LEU A 207 -15.77 13.50 -9.33
CA LEU A 207 -15.56 14.85 -9.87
C LEU A 207 -16.74 15.29 -10.75
N THR A 208 -17.34 14.36 -11.50
CA THR A 208 -18.53 14.64 -12.31
C THR A 208 -19.75 15.02 -11.46
N LYS A 209 -19.94 14.42 -10.27
CA LYS A 209 -21.00 14.82 -9.34
C LYS A 209 -20.88 16.27 -8.91
N TYR A 210 -19.66 16.74 -8.61
CA TYR A 210 -19.42 18.17 -8.31
C TYR A 210 -19.78 19.06 -9.48
N ILE A 211 -19.34 18.70 -10.70
CA ILE A 211 -19.65 19.49 -11.93
C ILE A 211 -21.17 19.58 -12.16
N ARG A 212 -21.92 18.53 -11.83
CA ARG A 212 -23.40 18.50 -11.96
C ARG A 212 -24.13 19.16 -10.80
N GLY A 213 -23.42 19.58 -9.74
CA GLY A 213 -24.02 20.15 -8.54
C GLY A 213 -24.73 19.14 -7.63
N GLU A 214 -24.47 17.85 -7.81
CA GLU A 214 -24.98 16.76 -6.96
C GLU A 214 -24.26 16.73 -5.62
N GLU A 215 -22.99 17.16 -5.59
CA GLU A 215 -22.13 17.30 -4.41
C GLU A 215 -21.53 18.71 -4.36
N LYS A 216 -21.07 19.15 -3.17
CA LYS A 216 -20.51 20.48 -2.94
C LYS A 216 -19.17 20.41 -2.23
N GLY A 217 -18.36 21.44 -2.44
CA GLY A 217 -17.11 21.65 -1.71
C GLY A 217 -15.84 21.57 -2.55
N PHE A 218 -15.86 20.90 -3.73
CA PHE A 218 -14.70 20.73 -4.59
C PHE A 218 -15.02 20.94 -6.09
N LEU A 219 -15.99 21.78 -6.38
CA LEU A 219 -16.37 22.10 -7.76
C LEU A 219 -15.21 22.71 -8.55
N VAL A 220 -14.41 23.57 -7.91
CA VAL A 220 -13.26 24.19 -8.57
C VAL A 220 -12.25 23.12 -8.99
N MET A 221 -11.83 22.23 -8.08
CA MET A 221 -10.90 21.13 -8.42
C MET A 221 -11.47 20.25 -9.53
N ALA A 222 -12.76 19.94 -9.49
CA ALA A 222 -13.41 19.14 -10.54
C ALA A 222 -13.35 19.83 -11.91
N LYS A 223 -13.60 21.15 -11.98
CA LYS A 223 -13.44 21.94 -13.22
C LYS A 223 -11.99 21.95 -13.72
N LEU A 224 -11.00 22.00 -12.81
CA LEU A 224 -9.59 21.96 -13.19
C LEU A 224 -9.21 20.60 -13.80
N CYS A 225 -9.65 19.50 -13.18
CA CYS A 225 -9.39 18.16 -13.69
C CYS A 225 -10.02 17.93 -15.07
N ASP A 226 -11.24 18.41 -15.28
CA ASP A 226 -11.92 18.31 -16.58
C ASP A 226 -11.21 19.14 -17.66
N ALA A 227 -10.91 20.40 -17.36
CA ALA A 227 -10.20 21.31 -18.28
C ALA A 227 -8.82 20.75 -18.68
N CYS A 228 -8.10 20.16 -17.73
CA CYS A 228 -6.79 19.54 -17.97
C CYS A 228 -6.88 18.18 -18.67
N GLY A 229 -8.08 17.65 -18.94
CA GLY A 229 -8.27 16.38 -19.64
C GLY A 229 -7.91 15.14 -18.80
N LEU A 230 -8.00 15.23 -17.47
CA LEU A 230 -7.57 14.17 -16.57
C LEU A 230 -8.69 13.14 -16.30
N MET A 231 -9.93 13.41 -16.70
CA MET A 231 -11.09 12.57 -16.40
C MET A 231 -10.95 11.15 -16.94
N ASP A 232 -10.44 10.98 -18.16
CA ASP A 232 -10.20 9.65 -18.75
C ASP A 232 -9.19 8.83 -17.94
N THR A 233 -8.16 9.48 -17.40
CA THR A 233 -7.16 8.83 -16.55
C THR A 233 -7.76 8.44 -15.20
N LEU A 234 -8.51 9.36 -14.58
CA LEU A 234 -9.13 9.17 -13.28
C LEU A 234 -10.32 8.20 -13.30
N SER A 235 -10.78 7.79 -14.48
CA SER A 235 -11.81 6.76 -14.65
C SER A 235 -11.26 5.33 -14.66
N LYS A 236 -9.95 5.14 -14.83
CA LYS A 236 -9.33 3.81 -14.92
C LYS A 236 -9.37 3.08 -13.60
N ILE A 237 -9.79 1.81 -13.62
CA ILE A 237 -9.85 0.93 -12.44
C ILE A 237 -8.78 -0.16 -12.54
N ARG A 238 -8.73 -0.87 -13.65
CA ARG A 238 -7.85 -2.03 -13.87
C ARG A 238 -7.18 -1.95 -15.24
N ASP A 239 -6.06 -2.63 -15.36
CA ASP A 239 -5.36 -2.82 -16.63
C ASP A 239 -6.02 -3.98 -17.38
N GLU A 240 -6.89 -3.68 -18.35
CA GLU A 240 -7.64 -4.67 -19.11
C GLU A 240 -6.74 -5.68 -19.85
N LYS A 241 -5.56 -5.23 -20.29
CA LYS A 241 -4.59 -6.10 -20.94
C LYS A 241 -4.04 -7.13 -19.95
N TYR A 242 -3.75 -6.73 -18.72
CA TYR A 242 -3.28 -7.64 -17.69
C TYR A 242 -4.36 -8.66 -17.30
N GLU A 243 -5.59 -8.19 -17.10
CA GLU A 243 -6.74 -9.05 -16.77
C GLU A 243 -6.95 -10.14 -17.84
N ASP A 244 -6.94 -9.77 -19.12
CA ASP A 244 -7.06 -10.75 -20.22
C ASP A 244 -5.91 -11.77 -20.22
N LEU A 245 -4.68 -11.31 -20.08
CA LEU A 245 -3.51 -12.19 -20.04
C LEU A 245 -3.54 -13.13 -18.84
N PHE A 246 -3.94 -12.64 -17.66
CA PHE A 246 -4.05 -13.44 -16.45
C PHE A 246 -5.15 -14.52 -16.60
N GLN A 247 -6.35 -14.15 -17.04
CA GLN A 247 -7.48 -15.07 -17.26
C GLN A 247 -7.15 -16.16 -18.28
N ARG A 248 -6.34 -15.87 -19.28
CA ARG A 248 -5.87 -16.82 -20.27
C ARG A 248 -4.69 -17.68 -19.79
N GLY A 249 -4.22 -17.48 -18.54
CA GLY A 249 -3.09 -18.21 -17.98
C GLY A 249 -1.74 -17.90 -18.67
N LEU A 250 -1.62 -16.72 -19.29
CA LEU A 250 -0.40 -16.27 -19.95
C LEU A 250 0.53 -15.50 -19.02
N ILE A 251 0.01 -15.00 -17.91
CA ILE A 251 0.84 -14.43 -16.85
C ILE A 251 1.48 -15.58 -16.06
N ARG A 252 2.78 -15.68 -16.13
CA ARG A 252 3.54 -16.73 -15.46
C ARG A 252 4.37 -16.13 -14.35
N PRO A 253 4.38 -16.74 -13.14
CA PRO A 253 5.31 -16.36 -12.11
C PRO A 253 6.73 -16.59 -12.61
N THR A 254 7.59 -15.60 -12.45
CA THR A 254 9.03 -15.69 -12.76
C THR A 254 9.74 -16.47 -11.65
N CYS A 255 9.33 -17.69 -11.34
CA CYS A 255 9.95 -18.49 -10.30
C CYS A 255 10.90 -19.51 -10.89
N PRO A 256 12.21 -19.33 -10.81
CA PRO A 256 13.15 -20.39 -11.09
C PRO A 256 13.12 -21.42 -9.96
N ALA A 257 13.24 -22.67 -10.30
CA ALA A 257 13.22 -23.79 -9.38
C ALA A 257 14.36 -23.79 -8.33
N ASN A 258 15.37 -22.95 -8.49
CA ASN A 258 16.62 -23.01 -7.72
C ASN A 258 16.69 -21.90 -6.67
N GLY A 259 16.78 -22.28 -5.40
CA GLY A 259 17.03 -21.38 -4.28
C GLY A 259 15.82 -20.72 -3.65
N MET A 260 14.63 -20.87 -4.25
CA MET A 260 13.37 -20.36 -3.75
C MET A 260 12.42 -21.50 -3.31
N ALA A 261 12.97 -22.61 -2.85
CA ALA A 261 12.19 -23.79 -2.46
C ALA A 261 11.15 -23.49 -1.36
N SER A 262 11.41 -22.52 -0.50
CA SER A 262 10.44 -22.01 0.48
C SER A 262 9.27 -21.27 -0.20
N VAL A 263 9.48 -20.74 -1.36
CA VAL A 263 8.44 -20.06 -2.16
C VAL A 263 7.51 -21.06 -2.84
N ALA A 264 8.02 -22.26 -3.15
CA ALA A 264 7.24 -23.35 -3.72
C ALA A 264 6.28 -24.00 -2.70
N SER A 265 6.31 -23.62 -1.44
CA SER A 265 5.52 -24.23 -0.37
C SER A 265 4.08 -23.70 -0.24
N GLY A 266 3.54 -23.07 -1.27
CA GLY A 266 2.12 -22.68 -1.31
C GLY A 266 1.79 -21.29 -0.80
N TYR A 267 2.79 -20.52 -0.37
CA TYR A 267 2.61 -19.17 0.20
C TYR A 267 3.01 -18.03 -0.74
N SER A 268 3.41 -18.35 -1.95
CA SER A 268 3.69 -17.35 -2.97
C SER A 268 2.56 -17.29 -3.98
N TYR A 269 2.21 -16.09 -4.38
CA TYR A 269 1.21 -15.89 -5.42
C TYR A 269 1.69 -14.86 -6.44
N THR A 270 1.10 -14.92 -7.62
CA THR A 270 1.20 -13.89 -8.64
C THR A 270 -0.03 -13.01 -8.54
N PRO A 271 0.08 -11.67 -8.54
CA PRO A 271 -1.09 -10.81 -8.45
C PRO A 271 -2.09 -11.11 -9.57
N GLU A 272 -3.35 -11.29 -9.20
CA GLU A 272 -4.43 -11.55 -10.15
C GLU A 272 -4.84 -10.32 -10.94
N HIS A 273 -4.63 -9.15 -10.34
CA HIS A 273 -5.04 -7.86 -10.89
C HIS A 273 -3.88 -6.88 -10.98
N ARG A 274 -4.01 -5.91 -11.88
CA ARG A 274 -3.22 -4.70 -11.93
C ARG A 274 -4.15 -3.49 -11.92
N LYS A 275 -4.40 -2.98 -10.71
CA LYS A 275 -5.34 -1.88 -10.45
C LYS A 275 -4.64 -0.53 -10.60
N TYR A 276 -5.39 0.46 -11.06
CA TYR A 276 -5.03 1.87 -10.98
C TYR A 276 -5.61 2.48 -9.70
N GLY A 277 -4.89 3.44 -9.14
CA GLY A 277 -5.34 4.17 -7.97
C GLY A 277 -4.93 5.63 -8.03
N PHE A 278 -5.70 6.49 -7.36
CA PHE A 278 -5.46 7.94 -7.36
C PHE A 278 -5.71 8.52 -5.98
N THR A 279 -4.92 9.50 -5.62
CA THR A 279 -5.23 10.38 -4.49
C THR A 279 -5.13 11.82 -4.96
N ILE A 280 -6.16 12.60 -4.68
CA ILE A 280 -6.26 14.02 -5.01
C ILE A 280 -6.21 14.79 -3.70
N PHE A 281 -5.31 15.76 -3.60
CA PHE A 281 -5.27 16.72 -2.51
C PHE A 281 -5.83 18.05 -3.04
N ALA A 282 -6.93 18.54 -2.49
CA ALA A 282 -7.66 19.66 -3.08
C ALA A 282 -7.95 20.74 -2.06
N GLU A 283 -7.75 21.98 -2.46
CA GLU A 283 -8.31 23.13 -1.75
C GLU A 283 -9.84 23.10 -1.89
N PRO A 284 -10.58 23.29 -0.77
CA PRO A 284 -12.04 23.36 -0.83
C PRO A 284 -12.51 24.62 -1.59
N ASP A 285 -13.73 24.57 -2.11
CA ASP A 285 -14.33 25.70 -2.83
C ASP A 285 -14.30 26.99 -2.02
N SER A 286 -14.52 26.91 -0.70
CA SER A 286 -14.45 28.07 0.20
C SER A 286 -13.11 28.81 0.18
N PHE A 287 -12.00 28.09 0.00
CA PHE A 287 -10.68 28.72 -0.20
C PHE A 287 -10.68 29.55 -1.47
N TRP A 288 -11.12 29.00 -2.58
CA TRP A 288 -11.14 29.71 -3.86
C TRP A 288 -12.10 30.89 -3.88
N GLU A 289 -13.25 30.76 -3.22
CA GLU A 289 -14.23 31.85 -3.06
C GLU A 289 -13.61 33.01 -2.28
N GLU A 290 -12.86 32.75 -1.22
CA GLU A 290 -12.14 33.78 -0.45
C GLU A 290 -11.03 34.43 -1.28
N GLN A 291 -10.25 33.64 -2.03
CA GLN A 291 -9.14 34.18 -2.82
C GLN A 291 -9.57 35.00 -4.02
N LEU A 292 -10.66 34.62 -4.67
CA LEU A 292 -11.09 35.21 -5.96
C LEU A 292 -12.30 36.13 -5.82
N GLY A 293 -13.00 36.12 -4.68
CA GLY A 293 -14.19 36.94 -4.44
C GLY A 293 -15.38 36.62 -5.36
N LYS A 294 -15.45 35.36 -5.83
CA LYS A 294 -16.48 34.80 -6.70
C LYS A 294 -17.04 33.54 -6.08
N SER A 295 -18.28 33.18 -6.41
CA SER A 295 -18.78 31.84 -6.04
C SER A 295 -18.07 30.74 -6.83
N ALA A 296 -18.03 29.52 -6.29
CA ALA A 296 -17.39 28.36 -6.93
C ALA A 296 -17.95 28.11 -8.34
N GLU A 297 -19.24 28.37 -8.57
CA GLU A 297 -19.89 28.25 -9.88
C GLU A 297 -19.35 29.24 -10.90
N GLU A 298 -19.01 30.47 -10.47
CA GLU A 298 -18.51 31.53 -11.31
C GLU A 298 -17.00 31.43 -11.58
N ILE A 299 -16.28 30.71 -10.74
CA ILE A 299 -14.83 30.51 -10.89
C ILE A 299 -14.56 29.59 -12.09
N SER A 300 -13.78 30.12 -13.03
CA SER A 300 -13.32 29.37 -14.21
C SER A 300 -11.88 28.87 -14.06
N PRO A 301 -11.45 27.90 -14.86
CA PRO A 301 -10.05 27.47 -14.94
C PRO A 301 -9.08 28.62 -15.25
N ALA A 302 -9.50 29.62 -16.05
CA ALA A 302 -8.71 30.77 -16.37
C ALA A 302 -8.49 31.68 -15.15
N ASP A 303 -9.48 31.81 -14.27
CA ASP A 303 -9.34 32.60 -13.02
C ASP A 303 -8.30 31.96 -12.09
N VAL A 304 -8.36 30.63 -11.94
CA VAL A 304 -7.38 29.90 -11.13
C VAL A 304 -5.98 29.98 -11.76
N GLN A 305 -5.87 29.80 -13.08
CA GLN A 305 -4.58 29.94 -13.77
C GLN A 305 -3.96 31.33 -13.57
N GLN A 306 -4.77 32.40 -13.65
CA GLN A 306 -4.29 33.74 -13.42
C GLN A 306 -3.83 33.92 -11.97
N TRP A 307 -4.61 33.42 -11.00
CA TRP A 307 -4.22 33.49 -9.59
C TRP A 307 -2.89 32.76 -9.34
N VAL A 308 -2.71 31.53 -9.89
CA VAL A 308 -1.45 30.78 -9.78
C VAL A 308 -0.26 31.54 -10.39
N ALA A 309 -0.48 32.21 -11.53
CA ALA A 309 0.52 33.06 -12.16
C ALA A 309 0.91 34.27 -11.28
N ASP A 310 -0.09 34.91 -10.69
CA ASP A 310 0.12 36.08 -9.81
C ASP A 310 0.86 35.70 -8.50
N GLN A 311 0.72 34.48 -8.02
CA GLN A 311 1.50 33.95 -6.91
C GLN A 311 2.96 33.61 -7.29
N GLY A 312 3.28 33.49 -8.58
CA GLY A 312 4.61 33.18 -9.06
C GLY A 312 5.10 31.76 -8.74
N PHE A 313 4.20 30.81 -8.54
CA PHE A 313 4.58 29.43 -8.12
C PHE A 313 5.34 28.64 -9.20
N TYR A 314 5.05 28.89 -10.47
CA TYR A 314 5.62 28.16 -11.60
C TYR A 314 6.08 29.11 -12.70
N PRO A 315 7.10 29.96 -12.45
CA PRO A 315 7.49 31.03 -13.36
C PRO A 315 8.02 30.53 -14.72
N GLU A 316 8.42 29.27 -14.79
CA GLU A 316 8.91 28.64 -16.02
C GLU A 316 7.79 28.21 -16.99
N PHE A 317 6.52 28.22 -16.57
CA PHE A 317 5.38 27.84 -17.39
C PHE A 317 4.50 29.02 -17.76
N GLN A 318 3.86 28.91 -18.90
CA GLN A 318 3.05 30.01 -19.44
C GLN A 318 1.55 29.78 -19.20
N PRO A 319 0.79 30.82 -18.84
CA PRO A 319 -0.66 30.75 -18.78
C PRO A 319 -1.23 30.78 -20.21
N THR A 320 -1.52 29.61 -20.75
CA THR A 320 -2.12 29.48 -22.10
C THR A 320 -3.54 28.90 -21.98
N ASN A 321 -4.33 29.03 -23.06
CA ASN A 321 -5.69 28.46 -23.09
C ASN A 321 -5.75 26.96 -23.41
N ASP A 322 -4.61 26.36 -23.72
CA ASP A 322 -4.51 24.91 -23.88
C ASP A 322 -4.07 24.26 -22.56
N TYR A 323 -5.04 23.88 -21.75
CA TYR A 323 -4.83 23.33 -20.41
C TYR A 323 -4.37 21.84 -20.41
N ARG A 324 -4.21 21.23 -21.59
CA ARG A 324 -3.89 19.79 -21.70
C ARG A 324 -2.43 19.52 -22.03
N THR A 325 -1.60 20.54 -22.02
CA THR A 325 -0.18 20.42 -22.38
C THR A 325 0.74 20.56 -21.16
N ASP A 326 1.83 19.84 -21.16
CA ASP A 326 2.86 19.88 -20.11
C ASP A 326 3.50 21.28 -19.94
N ASN A 327 3.35 22.17 -20.92
CA ASN A 327 3.87 23.52 -20.85
C ASN A 327 2.87 24.54 -20.28
N ASN A 328 1.63 24.13 -20.01
CA ASN A 328 0.61 24.97 -19.45
C ASN A 328 0.73 25.09 -17.94
N LEU A 329 0.63 26.32 -17.42
CA LEU A 329 0.73 26.61 -15.99
C LEU A 329 -0.33 25.89 -15.15
N LEU A 330 -1.60 25.90 -15.60
CA LEU A 330 -2.70 25.27 -14.88
C LEU A 330 -2.55 23.75 -14.86
N TYR A 331 -2.08 23.14 -15.96
CA TYR A 331 -1.79 21.72 -16.01
C TYR A 331 -0.75 21.33 -14.97
N GLN A 332 0.31 22.12 -14.82
CA GLN A 332 1.35 21.90 -13.82
C GLN A 332 0.82 22.01 -12.40
N TRP A 333 -0.05 22.99 -12.14
CA TRP A 333 -0.72 23.15 -10.87
C TRP A 333 -1.60 21.94 -10.57
N THR A 334 -2.57 21.65 -11.43
CA THR A 334 -3.57 20.61 -11.20
C THR A 334 -2.93 19.22 -11.04
N THR A 335 -1.94 18.87 -11.88
CA THR A 335 -1.29 17.55 -11.82
C THR A 335 -0.39 17.39 -10.60
N TYR A 336 0.08 18.46 -9.97
CA TYR A 336 0.84 18.37 -8.72
C TYR A 336 -0.04 17.94 -7.53
N HIS A 337 -1.33 18.17 -7.60
CA HIS A 337 -2.31 17.76 -6.59
C HIS A 337 -2.71 16.28 -6.68
N ILE A 338 -2.26 15.57 -7.69
CA ILE A 338 -2.71 14.21 -7.97
C ILE A 338 -1.53 13.26 -7.99
N ILE A 339 -1.65 12.17 -7.26
CA ILE A 339 -0.69 11.07 -7.29
C ILE A 339 -1.36 9.77 -7.76
N GLY A 340 -0.58 8.89 -8.39
CA GLY A 340 -1.04 7.61 -8.94
C GLY A 340 -1.15 6.47 -7.91
N TRP A 341 -1.32 6.79 -6.64
CA TRP A 341 -1.49 5.86 -5.52
C TRP A 341 -2.86 6.05 -4.89
N LYS A 342 -3.59 4.95 -4.65
CA LYS A 342 -4.80 4.96 -3.83
C LYS A 342 -4.39 4.89 -2.36
N LEU A 343 -4.45 6.01 -1.66
CA LEU A 343 -4.06 6.12 -0.25
C LEU A 343 -5.29 6.35 0.61
N ALA A 344 -5.75 5.31 1.29
CA ALA A 344 -6.76 5.45 2.34
C ALA A 344 -6.23 6.28 3.52
N PRO A 345 -7.09 6.85 4.38
CA PRO A 345 -6.65 7.65 5.53
C PRO A 345 -5.62 6.97 6.43
N ASN A 346 -5.72 5.66 6.59
CA ASN A 346 -4.76 4.85 7.35
C ASN A 346 -3.55 4.35 6.52
N ARG A 347 -3.41 4.81 5.28
CA ARG A 347 -2.33 4.45 4.34
C ARG A 347 -1.60 5.65 3.74
N LEU A 348 -1.86 6.85 4.26
CA LEU A 348 -1.16 8.06 3.84
C LEU A 348 0.33 8.01 4.21
N THR A 349 0.65 7.39 5.34
CA THR A 349 2.00 7.11 5.80
C THR A 349 2.12 5.65 6.25
N PHE A 350 3.33 5.09 6.18
CA PHE A 350 3.64 3.77 6.68
C PHE A 350 4.64 3.87 7.83
N HIS A 351 4.42 3.07 8.86
CA HIS A 351 5.29 3.01 10.01
C HIS A 351 6.38 1.95 9.81
N TYR A 352 7.50 2.13 10.48
CA TYR A 352 8.65 1.22 10.38
C TYR A 352 8.26 -0.26 10.48
N CYS A 353 7.37 -0.59 11.40
CA CYS A 353 6.80 -1.92 11.50
C CYS A 353 5.32 -1.76 11.85
N GLU A 354 4.46 -1.97 10.90
CA GLU A 354 3.00 -1.83 11.06
C GLU A 354 2.45 -2.70 12.19
N TYR A 355 3.12 -3.82 12.49
CA TYR A 355 2.76 -4.73 13.57
C TYR A 355 3.24 -4.31 14.94
N GLY A 356 4.43 -3.76 14.99
CA GLY A 356 5.02 -3.21 16.21
C GLY A 356 4.52 -1.80 16.49
N TYR A 357 3.91 -1.15 15.52
CA TYR A 357 3.39 0.19 15.69
C TYR A 357 2.14 0.16 16.57
N ASN A 358 2.28 0.79 17.71
CA ASN A 358 1.17 1.05 18.59
C ASN A 358 1.05 2.57 18.76
N TYR A 359 0.05 3.16 18.13
CA TYR A 359 -0.22 4.60 18.24
C TYR A 359 -0.33 5.08 19.70
N ASN A 360 -0.78 4.22 20.60
CA ASN A 360 -0.86 4.50 22.02
C ASN A 360 0.48 4.32 22.76
N ASN A 361 1.46 3.67 22.13
CA ASN A 361 2.81 3.55 22.67
C ASN A 361 3.74 4.59 22.05
N LYS A 362 3.54 5.82 22.46
CA LYS A 362 4.31 6.97 21.97
C LYS A 362 5.83 6.82 22.10
N ALA A 363 6.33 5.97 22.99
CA ALA A 363 7.75 5.74 23.15
C ALA A 363 8.41 5.10 21.91
N ALA A 364 7.72 4.22 21.21
CA ALA A 364 8.20 3.64 19.95
C ALA A 364 8.05 4.62 18.77
N THR A 365 7.04 5.49 18.81
CA THR A 365 6.72 6.46 17.75
C THR A 365 7.70 7.63 17.71
N TYR A 366 8.26 7.99 18.85
CA TYR A 366 9.13 9.17 18.99
C TYR A 366 10.53 9.02 18.40
N THR A 367 10.91 7.82 18.00
CA THR A 367 12.27 7.56 17.53
C THR A 367 12.40 7.54 16.01
N ILE A 368 11.29 7.50 15.27
CA ILE A 368 11.30 7.45 13.81
C ILE A 368 10.31 8.48 13.27
N PRO A 369 10.78 9.52 12.56
CA PRO A 369 9.90 10.40 11.82
C PRO A 369 9.18 9.59 10.74
N VAL A 370 7.86 9.60 10.79
CA VAL A 370 7.05 8.92 9.76
C VAL A 370 6.92 9.83 8.56
N MET A 371 7.56 9.45 7.48
CA MET A 371 7.51 10.20 6.23
C MET A 371 7.48 9.25 5.03
N GLU A 372 6.77 9.68 4.01
CA GLU A 372 6.71 9.01 2.72
C GLU A 372 6.95 10.02 1.60
N TYR A 373 7.47 9.54 0.48
CA TYR A 373 7.68 10.35 -0.69
C TYR A 373 6.94 9.74 -1.87
N TYR A 374 6.08 10.53 -2.49
CA TYR A 374 5.33 10.15 -3.68
C TYR A 374 5.71 11.04 -4.86
N THR A 375 5.34 10.61 -6.06
CA THR A 375 5.51 11.39 -7.29
C THR A 375 4.16 11.83 -7.83
N SER A 376 4.02 13.12 -8.12
CA SER A 376 2.81 13.65 -8.72
C SER A 376 2.60 13.16 -10.15
N MET A 377 1.39 13.28 -10.65
CA MET A 377 1.05 13.11 -12.07
C MET A 377 1.66 14.22 -12.93
N GLY A 378 1.47 14.13 -14.24
CA GLY A 378 2.03 15.07 -15.20
C GLY A 378 3.56 15.06 -15.20
N LYS A 379 4.18 16.22 -15.10
CA LYS A 379 5.62 16.32 -14.86
C LYS A 379 5.89 15.81 -13.46
N ARG A 380 6.45 14.61 -13.36
CA ARG A 380 6.72 13.94 -12.08
C ARG A 380 7.50 14.86 -11.14
N ARG A 381 6.94 15.17 -9.99
CA ARG A 381 7.53 16.00 -8.93
C ARG A 381 7.38 15.31 -7.60
N LEU A 382 8.36 15.50 -6.75
CA LEU A 382 8.37 14.86 -5.43
C LEU A 382 7.38 15.57 -4.50
N LEU A 383 6.59 14.76 -3.78
CA LEU A 383 5.67 15.19 -2.74
C LEU A 383 6.05 14.47 -1.45
N LYS A 384 6.34 15.21 -0.38
CA LYS A 384 6.61 14.65 0.94
C LYS A 384 5.30 14.57 1.73
N VAL A 385 4.98 13.40 2.26
CA VAL A 385 3.90 13.19 3.23
C VAL A 385 4.54 12.94 4.59
N TYR A 386 4.19 13.72 5.59
CA TYR A 386 4.81 13.70 6.91
C TYR A 386 3.77 13.65 8.01
N GLU A 387 3.86 12.63 8.87
CA GLU A 387 3.05 12.54 10.08
C GLU A 387 3.78 13.18 11.26
N SER A 388 3.16 14.19 11.86
CA SER A 388 3.68 14.90 13.03
C SER A 388 2.87 14.57 14.27
N PRO A 389 3.41 13.76 15.19
CA PRO A 389 2.77 13.52 16.48
C PRO A 389 2.68 14.80 17.35
N GLU A 390 3.66 15.70 17.23
CA GLU A 390 3.73 16.94 18.00
C GLU A 390 2.72 17.98 17.51
N ALA A 391 2.59 18.16 16.20
CA ALA A 391 1.61 19.09 15.61
C ALA A 391 0.21 18.46 15.48
N GLY A 392 0.11 17.14 15.59
CA GLY A 392 -1.12 16.38 15.47
C GLY A 392 -1.66 16.40 14.03
N GLY A 393 -1.27 15.44 13.19
CA GLY A 393 -1.80 15.32 11.85
C GLY A 393 -0.78 14.86 10.81
N ILE A 394 -1.27 14.72 9.58
CA ILE A 394 -0.47 14.38 8.40
C ILE A 394 -0.43 15.59 7.47
N TYR A 395 0.75 15.92 7.02
CA TYR A 395 1.01 17.14 6.26
C TYR A 395 1.71 16.85 4.94
N LEU A 396 1.38 17.62 3.91
CA LEU A 396 2.14 17.68 2.66
C LEU A 396 3.24 18.73 2.78
N ASN A 397 4.45 18.37 2.36
CA ASN A 397 5.60 19.28 2.31
C ASN A 397 5.87 20.05 3.62
N ARG A 398 5.74 19.38 4.76
CA ARG A 398 6.17 19.90 6.06
C ARG A 398 7.67 19.69 6.25
N PHE A 399 8.35 20.74 6.72
CA PHE A 399 9.80 20.72 6.98
C PHE A 399 10.09 21.23 8.42
N PRO A 400 9.86 20.38 9.42
CA PRO A 400 10.02 20.75 10.83
C PRO A 400 11.50 20.86 11.22
N ILE A 401 11.73 21.51 12.34
CA ILE A 401 13.01 21.48 13.07
C ILE A 401 13.00 20.24 13.95
N ILE A 402 13.98 19.36 13.72
CA ILE A 402 14.11 18.10 14.44
C ILE A 402 15.14 18.25 15.55
N ASP A 403 14.82 17.77 16.75
CA ASP A 403 15.75 17.71 17.88
C ASP A 403 16.78 16.59 17.65
N ASN A 404 17.92 16.99 17.22
CA ASN A 404 19.07 16.12 17.01
C ASN A 404 19.90 15.89 18.30
N ALA A 405 19.68 16.68 19.35
CA ALA A 405 20.43 16.57 20.59
C ALA A 405 20.04 15.35 21.44
N ARG A 406 18.79 14.89 21.30
CA ARG A 406 18.35 13.65 21.92
C ARG A 406 18.68 12.49 21.00
N GLN A 407 19.73 11.75 21.32
CA GLN A 407 20.13 10.59 20.53
C GLN A 407 18.94 9.76 20.03
N GLY A 408 18.69 9.80 18.73
CA GLY A 408 17.67 9.04 18.01
C GLY A 408 16.23 9.37 18.39
N SER A 409 15.92 10.62 18.77
CA SER A 409 14.54 10.97 19.06
C SER A 409 13.76 11.40 17.82
N GLY A 410 14.41 12.00 16.83
CA GLY A 410 13.72 12.53 15.66
C GLY A 410 12.56 13.46 15.97
N HIS A 411 12.51 13.99 17.22
CA HIS A 411 11.41 14.81 17.70
C HIS A 411 11.35 16.13 16.94
N GLU A 412 10.17 16.47 16.52
CA GLU A 412 9.87 17.82 16.09
C GLU A 412 9.84 18.74 17.31
N ILE A 413 10.73 19.75 17.33
CA ILE A 413 10.81 20.76 18.39
C ILE A 413 10.23 22.10 17.97
N GLY A 414 9.81 22.21 16.71
CA GLY A 414 9.19 23.39 16.14
C GLY A 414 9.12 23.31 14.62
N CYS A 415 8.48 24.30 14.03
CA CYS A 415 8.45 24.46 12.59
C CYS A 415 8.40 25.95 12.26
N ASP A 416 9.20 26.35 11.30
CA ASP A 416 9.12 27.70 10.72
C ASP A 416 7.70 27.89 10.15
N PRO A 417 7.02 29.01 10.42
CA PRO A 417 5.66 29.28 9.93
C PRO A 417 5.49 29.09 8.41
N ASP A 418 6.54 29.38 7.65
CA ASP A 418 6.52 29.24 6.19
C ASP A 418 6.76 27.77 5.72
N LYS A 419 7.09 26.85 6.63
CA LYS A 419 7.43 25.46 6.35
C LYS A 419 6.49 24.44 7.01
N VAL A 420 5.37 24.91 7.54
CA VAL A 420 4.38 24.08 8.23
C VAL A 420 3.79 23.00 7.31
N GLY A 421 3.77 23.28 5.99
CA GLY A 421 3.14 22.42 5.00
C GLY A 421 1.61 22.52 5.00
N ASN A 422 0.96 21.68 4.22
CA ASN A 422 -0.49 21.61 4.06
C ASN A 422 -1.04 20.50 4.91
N LEU A 423 -1.91 20.80 5.87
CA LEU A 423 -2.60 19.79 6.66
C LEU A 423 -3.60 19.04 5.77
N ILE A 424 -3.56 17.72 5.83
CA ILE A 424 -4.52 16.85 5.17
C ILE A 424 -5.67 16.60 6.15
N ASP A 425 -6.88 16.93 5.75
CA ASP A 425 -8.09 16.57 6.49
C ASP A 425 -8.46 15.11 6.19
N LYS A 426 -7.84 14.20 6.94
CA LYS A 426 -8.05 12.75 6.81
C LYS A 426 -9.24 12.24 7.61
N ASP A 427 -9.74 13.04 8.54
CA ASP A 427 -10.80 12.68 9.47
C ASP A 427 -12.12 13.38 9.14
N ASP A 428 -12.22 13.99 7.94
CA ASP A 428 -13.43 14.59 7.41
C ASP A 428 -14.59 13.59 7.42
N PRO A 429 -15.66 13.83 8.17
CA PRO A 429 -16.82 12.93 8.22
C PRO A 429 -17.53 12.79 6.87
N THR A 430 -17.29 13.71 5.94
CA THR A 430 -17.81 13.64 4.56
C THR A 430 -16.82 13.00 3.58
N MET A 431 -15.67 12.51 4.07
CA MET A 431 -14.59 11.91 3.27
C MET A 431 -15.09 10.90 2.25
N GLU A 432 -16.18 10.31 2.54
CA GLU A 432 -16.81 9.32 1.73
C GLU A 432 -17.44 9.86 0.45
N ALA A 433 -18.01 11.06 0.48
CA ALA A 433 -18.45 11.75 -0.73
C ALA A 433 -17.28 12.00 -1.69
N HIS A 434 -16.05 11.94 -1.16
CA HIS A 434 -14.78 12.20 -1.84
C HIS A 434 -14.02 10.91 -2.14
N SER A 435 -14.59 9.73 -1.88
CA SER A 435 -13.96 8.43 -2.07
C SER A 435 -14.57 7.66 -3.22
N GLY A 436 -13.73 7.11 -4.09
CA GLY A 436 -14.11 6.28 -5.21
C GLY A 436 -13.51 4.89 -5.14
N ILE A 437 -13.98 4.00 -6.00
CA ILE A 437 -13.45 2.64 -6.11
C ILE A 437 -11.93 2.63 -6.38
N ASN A 438 -11.44 3.63 -7.09
CA ASN A 438 -10.05 3.76 -7.49
C ASN A 438 -9.31 4.92 -6.82
N GLY A 439 -9.85 5.55 -5.76
CA GLY A 439 -9.12 6.64 -5.14
C GLY A 439 -9.83 7.39 -4.05
N TYR A 440 -9.13 8.42 -3.55
CA TYR A 440 -9.58 9.33 -2.50
C TYR A 440 -9.28 10.78 -2.89
N MET A 441 -10.10 11.71 -2.40
CA MET A 441 -9.83 13.14 -2.47
C MET A 441 -9.85 13.72 -1.06
N TYR A 442 -8.76 14.37 -0.67
CA TYR A 442 -8.60 14.99 0.65
C TYR A 442 -8.61 16.50 0.54
N ALA A 443 -9.35 17.14 1.45
CA ALA A 443 -9.21 18.58 1.67
C ALA A 443 -7.82 18.91 2.24
N ILE A 444 -7.27 20.04 1.81
CA ILE A 444 -6.05 20.62 2.37
C ILE A 444 -6.29 22.08 2.77
N ASP A 445 -5.56 22.55 3.78
CA ASP A 445 -5.79 23.84 4.43
C ASP A 445 -5.15 25.05 3.71
N LYS A 446 -4.26 24.81 2.74
CA LYS A 446 -3.47 25.83 2.05
C LYS A 446 -3.21 25.44 0.60
N PRO A 447 -2.82 26.40 -0.26
CA PRO A 447 -2.44 26.09 -1.64
C PRO A 447 -1.27 25.10 -1.72
N LEU A 448 -1.43 24.06 -2.52
CA LEU A 448 -0.38 23.05 -2.74
C LEU A 448 0.41 23.40 -4.00
N ALA A 449 1.60 23.95 -3.84
CA ALA A 449 2.47 24.30 -4.94
C ALA A 449 3.85 23.64 -4.87
N TYR A 450 4.40 23.28 -6.01
CA TYR A 450 5.81 22.92 -6.13
C TYR A 450 6.66 24.17 -6.32
N SER A 451 6.59 25.06 -5.31
CA SER A 451 7.28 26.34 -5.30
C SER A 451 8.80 26.18 -5.20
N GLN A 452 9.53 27.27 -5.42
CA GLN A 452 10.98 27.27 -5.24
C GLN A 452 11.37 26.91 -3.79
N ASP A 453 10.61 27.40 -2.81
CA ASP A 453 10.85 27.08 -1.39
C ASP A 453 10.66 25.58 -1.10
N VAL A 454 9.63 24.96 -1.66
CA VAL A 454 9.41 23.51 -1.54
C VAL A 454 10.58 22.74 -2.18
N ARG A 455 11.00 23.13 -3.38
CA ARG A 455 12.16 22.53 -4.06
C ARG A 455 13.43 22.64 -3.23
N ASP A 456 13.69 23.82 -2.70
CA ASP A 456 14.90 24.10 -1.89
C ASP A 456 14.87 23.34 -0.57
N ASN A 457 13.71 23.23 0.08
CA ASN A 457 13.57 22.46 1.32
C ASN A 457 13.67 20.94 1.07
N LEU A 458 13.03 20.42 0.01
CA LEU A 458 13.22 19.02 -0.40
C LEU A 458 14.71 18.74 -0.74
N GLY A 459 15.38 19.68 -1.40
CA GLY A 459 16.80 19.58 -1.74
C GLY A 459 17.75 19.61 -0.54
N LYS A 460 17.24 19.88 0.66
CA LYS A 460 17.98 19.80 1.93
C LYS A 460 17.56 18.59 2.77
N GLN A 461 16.72 17.72 2.23
CA GLN A 461 16.30 16.51 2.90
C GLN A 461 17.17 15.33 2.46
N ARG A 462 17.42 14.43 3.38
CA ARG A 462 17.84 13.08 3.10
C ARG A 462 16.58 12.27 2.74
N ILE A 463 16.37 12.06 1.45
CA ILE A 463 15.16 11.43 0.93
C ILE A 463 15.37 9.92 1.01
N ARG A 464 14.72 9.27 1.97
CA ARG A 464 14.67 7.82 2.12
C ARG A 464 13.39 7.30 1.52
N MET A 465 13.50 6.30 0.68
CA MET A 465 12.36 5.63 0.08
C MET A 465 12.50 4.13 0.27
N ASP A 466 11.49 3.57 0.87
CA ASP A 466 11.28 2.12 0.86
C ASP A 466 11.15 1.62 -0.59
N ALA A 467 11.70 0.42 -0.85
CA ALA A 467 11.76 -0.09 -2.22
C ALA A 467 10.39 -0.23 -2.88
N MET A 468 9.36 -0.57 -2.11
CA MET A 468 8.01 -0.75 -2.65
C MET A 468 7.21 0.54 -2.76
N SER A 469 7.63 1.63 -2.11
CA SER A 469 6.94 2.93 -2.21
C SER A 469 7.05 3.57 -3.60
N TRP A 470 8.00 3.14 -4.43
CA TRP A 470 8.16 3.64 -5.81
C TRP A 470 7.13 3.12 -6.78
N PHE A 471 6.53 1.97 -6.44
CA PHE A 471 5.64 1.25 -7.32
C PHE A 471 4.20 1.52 -6.91
N GLN A 472 3.53 2.40 -7.66
CA GLN A 472 2.10 2.63 -7.45
C GLN A 472 1.30 1.33 -7.53
N GLU A 473 1.71 0.41 -8.38
CA GLU A 473 1.08 -0.90 -8.54
C GLU A 473 1.17 -1.74 -7.27
N ALA A 474 2.25 -1.60 -6.49
CA ALA A 474 2.40 -2.31 -5.22
C ALA A 474 1.39 -1.84 -4.17
N MET A 475 1.11 -0.53 -4.14
CA MET A 475 0.12 0.05 -3.23
C MET A 475 -1.31 -0.21 -3.70
N ASN A 476 -1.57 0.01 -4.99
CA ASN A 476 -2.91 -0.11 -5.57
C ASN A 476 -3.42 -1.55 -5.61
N ASN A 477 -2.52 -2.53 -5.50
CA ASN A 477 -2.84 -3.97 -5.52
C ASN A 477 -2.55 -4.66 -4.18
N ASP A 478 -2.41 -3.89 -3.10
CA ASP A 478 -2.24 -4.40 -1.75
C ASP A 478 -1.01 -5.31 -1.56
N ILE A 479 0.01 -5.14 -2.40
CA ILE A 479 1.24 -5.93 -2.33
C ILE A 479 2.10 -5.43 -1.18
N ARG A 480 2.30 -4.11 -1.06
CA ARG A 480 3.06 -3.52 0.04
C ARG A 480 2.33 -3.76 1.36
N CYS A 481 3.07 -4.18 2.37
CA CYS A 481 2.55 -4.45 3.72
C CYS A 481 1.38 -5.45 3.73
N ILE A 482 1.39 -6.40 2.80
CA ILE A 482 0.39 -7.47 2.81
C ILE A 482 0.52 -8.29 4.09
N GLN A 483 -0.58 -8.41 4.82
CA GLN A 483 -0.65 -9.31 5.96
C GLN A 483 -0.94 -10.71 5.47
N ILE A 484 0.07 -11.57 5.47
CA ILE A 484 -0.15 -13.00 5.30
C ILE A 484 0.06 -13.65 6.66
N ALA A 485 -0.97 -14.34 7.10
CA ALA A 485 -1.00 -15.06 8.35
C ALA A 485 0.11 -16.09 8.45
N ASP A 486 0.53 -16.34 9.66
CA ASP A 486 1.51 -17.32 10.06
C ASP A 486 2.92 -17.17 9.49
N TYR A 487 3.87 -16.88 10.34
CA TYR A 487 5.35 -17.11 10.29
C TYR A 487 5.99 -17.29 8.91
N VAL A 488 5.18 -17.36 7.89
CA VAL A 488 5.55 -17.60 6.52
C VAL A 488 5.47 -16.26 5.83
N HIS A 489 6.62 -15.83 5.46
CA HIS A 489 6.82 -14.63 4.70
C HIS A 489 5.87 -14.57 3.50
N GLY A 490 5.11 -13.51 3.39
CA GLY A 490 4.37 -13.21 2.16
C GLY A 490 5.36 -13.04 1.02
N TRP A 491 5.26 -13.91 0.04
CA TRP A 491 6.08 -13.84 -1.16
C TRP A 491 5.18 -13.55 -2.34
N VAL A 492 5.39 -12.40 -2.96
CA VAL A 492 4.65 -12.02 -4.17
C VAL A 492 5.60 -12.06 -5.34
N HIS A 493 5.33 -12.93 -6.29
CA HIS A 493 6.06 -12.97 -7.56
C HIS A 493 5.54 -11.89 -8.48
N ILE A 494 6.40 -10.93 -8.78
CA ILE A 494 6.07 -9.88 -9.74
C ILE A 494 6.31 -10.43 -11.14
N PRO A 495 5.25 -10.57 -11.95
CA PRO A 495 5.38 -11.09 -13.29
C PRO A 495 6.15 -10.08 -14.15
N TYR A 496 7.03 -10.61 -14.98
CA TYR A 496 7.75 -9.84 -15.96
C TYR A 496 7.77 -10.58 -17.29
N ASP A 497 7.37 -9.90 -18.30
CA ASP A 497 7.48 -10.29 -19.70
C ASP A 497 8.07 -9.13 -20.47
N ALA A 498 8.83 -9.41 -21.55
CA ALA A 498 9.40 -8.36 -22.39
C ALA A 498 8.31 -7.46 -23.02
N GLU A 499 7.13 -8.04 -23.28
CA GLU A 499 5.98 -7.34 -23.85
C GLU A 499 5.05 -6.75 -22.78
N TYR A 500 5.20 -7.16 -21.52
CA TYR A 500 4.37 -6.73 -20.40
C TYR A 500 5.19 -6.45 -19.15
N LYS A 501 4.98 -5.28 -18.57
CA LYS A 501 5.60 -4.86 -17.30
C LYS A 501 4.53 -4.67 -16.24
N TYR A 502 4.59 -5.45 -15.17
CA TYR A 502 3.68 -5.24 -14.05
C TYR A 502 3.99 -3.91 -13.33
N PHE A 503 5.26 -3.65 -13.05
CA PHE A 503 5.74 -2.37 -12.52
C PHE A 503 6.25 -1.49 -13.66
N GLU A 504 5.61 -0.35 -13.85
CA GLU A 504 5.94 0.57 -14.94
C GLU A 504 7.36 1.16 -14.82
N ASN A 505 7.77 1.44 -13.59
CA ASN A 505 9.06 2.07 -13.29
C ASN A 505 10.23 1.08 -13.11
N PHE A 506 10.06 -0.14 -13.61
CA PHE A 506 11.02 -1.22 -13.41
C PHE A 506 11.19 -2.08 -14.65
N SER A 507 12.39 -2.62 -14.85
CA SER A 507 12.64 -3.68 -15.80
C SER A 507 13.68 -4.66 -15.29
N ILE A 508 13.54 -5.91 -15.70
CA ILE A 508 14.41 -7.03 -15.36
C ILE A 508 14.71 -7.85 -16.62
N ASN A 509 15.89 -8.47 -16.67
CA ASN A 509 16.25 -9.35 -17.76
C ASN A 509 15.50 -10.71 -17.67
N GLU A 510 15.37 -11.37 -18.80
CA GLU A 510 14.82 -12.71 -18.90
C GLU A 510 15.63 -13.71 -18.02
N GLY A 511 14.94 -14.66 -17.43
CA GLY A 511 15.55 -15.73 -16.60
C GLY A 511 15.90 -15.32 -15.17
N SER A 512 15.61 -14.09 -14.76
CA SER A 512 15.70 -13.65 -13.37
C SER A 512 14.34 -13.65 -12.69
N THR A 513 14.35 -13.80 -11.36
CA THR A 513 13.15 -13.77 -10.53
C THR A 513 13.09 -12.46 -9.77
N PHE A 514 11.92 -11.82 -9.76
CA PHE A 514 11.66 -10.68 -8.92
C PHE A 514 10.53 -10.99 -7.95
N VAL A 515 10.84 -10.88 -6.67
CA VAL A 515 9.91 -11.24 -5.60
C VAL A 515 9.88 -10.14 -4.54
N TYR A 516 8.69 -9.74 -4.15
CA TYR A 516 8.48 -9.00 -2.93
C TYR A 516 8.39 -9.96 -1.75
N CYS A 517 9.09 -9.65 -0.67
CA CYS A 517 9.12 -10.42 0.55
C CYS A 517 8.63 -9.57 1.71
N ASN A 518 7.67 -10.07 2.47
CA ASN A 518 7.20 -9.44 3.71
C ASN A 518 7.50 -10.36 4.90
N GLY A 519 8.19 -9.80 5.90
CA GLY A 519 8.58 -10.51 7.12
C GLY A 519 7.64 -10.30 8.29
N TYR A 520 6.37 -10.20 8.03
CA TYR A 520 5.31 -9.92 8.98
C TYR A 520 5.49 -10.57 10.35
N GLY A 521 5.36 -9.78 11.42
CA GLY A 521 5.50 -10.26 12.78
C GLY A 521 6.93 -10.64 13.20
N ASN A 522 7.89 -10.63 12.28
CA ASN A 522 9.29 -10.85 12.56
C ASN A 522 10.05 -9.53 12.69
N ASN A 523 11.04 -9.51 13.57
CA ASN A 523 11.94 -8.39 13.75
C ASN A 523 12.94 -8.30 12.58
N TRP A 524 12.44 -8.10 11.36
CA TRP A 524 13.33 -7.84 10.24
C TRP A 524 13.95 -6.44 10.40
N GLY A 525 15.20 -6.33 10.09
CA GLY A 525 15.92 -5.06 10.13
C GLY A 525 15.61 -4.14 8.94
N SER A 526 14.68 -4.52 8.10
CA SER A 526 14.22 -3.75 6.95
C SER A 526 13.09 -2.78 7.33
N TYR A 527 13.01 -1.67 6.62
CA TYR A 527 11.93 -0.70 6.78
C TYR A 527 10.60 -1.36 6.35
N CYS A 528 9.54 -1.17 7.11
CA CYS A 528 8.25 -1.86 6.95
C CYS A 528 8.33 -3.40 7.01
N ALA A 529 9.44 -3.97 7.48
CA ALA A 529 9.67 -5.42 7.53
C ALA A 529 9.49 -6.12 6.18
N ASP A 530 9.81 -5.45 5.09
CA ASP A 530 9.69 -5.97 3.74
C ASP A 530 10.93 -5.69 2.89
N GLU A 531 11.08 -6.39 1.79
CA GLU A 531 12.24 -6.32 0.91
C GLU A 531 11.89 -6.77 -0.51
N ILE A 532 12.64 -6.28 -1.47
CA ILE A 532 12.69 -6.82 -2.82
C ILE A 532 13.79 -7.86 -2.91
N LYS A 533 13.50 -9.00 -3.50
CA LYS A 533 14.46 -10.06 -3.77
C LYS A 533 14.51 -10.41 -5.25
N CYS A 534 15.72 -10.59 -5.74
CA CYS A 534 15.97 -11.18 -7.05
C CYS A 534 17.02 -12.28 -6.96
N VAL A 535 16.88 -13.33 -7.76
CA VAL A 535 17.81 -14.46 -7.78
C VAL A 535 18.17 -14.81 -9.22
N GLY A 536 19.42 -15.17 -9.44
CA GLY A 536 19.91 -15.60 -10.73
C GLY A 536 20.97 -14.69 -11.33
N ARG A 537 20.99 -14.60 -12.65
CA ARG A 537 21.88 -13.69 -13.42
C ARG A 537 21.17 -12.36 -13.65
N TRP A 538 20.76 -11.71 -12.59
CA TRP A 538 19.90 -10.54 -12.62
C TRP A 538 20.58 -9.30 -13.24
N GLU A 539 19.76 -8.57 -13.98
CA GLU A 539 19.98 -7.20 -14.43
C GLU A 539 18.68 -6.42 -14.20
N LEU A 540 18.69 -5.52 -13.20
CA LEU A 540 17.54 -4.79 -12.70
C LEU A 540 17.70 -3.31 -13.04
N THR A 541 16.73 -2.70 -13.67
CA THR A 541 16.75 -1.26 -13.95
C THR A 541 15.54 -0.59 -13.33
N PHE A 542 15.78 0.43 -12.51
CA PHE A 542 14.76 1.24 -11.87
C PHE A 542 14.76 2.65 -12.46
N LYS A 543 13.58 3.15 -12.80
CA LYS A 543 13.36 4.58 -13.04
C LYS A 543 13.23 5.26 -11.69
N LEU A 544 14.15 6.16 -11.38
CA LEU A 544 14.22 6.78 -10.08
C LEU A 544 13.13 7.85 -9.88
N PRO A 545 12.76 8.14 -8.62
CA PRO A 545 12.01 9.33 -8.28
C PRO A 545 12.74 10.61 -8.74
N PRO A 546 12.03 11.72 -9.00
CA PRO A 546 12.66 12.96 -9.43
C PRO A 546 13.53 13.56 -8.33
N PHE A 547 14.65 14.09 -8.71
CA PHE A 547 15.48 14.89 -7.80
C PHE A 547 14.89 16.30 -7.67
N PRO A 548 14.73 16.83 -6.45
CA PRO A 548 14.05 18.13 -6.26
C PRO A 548 14.89 19.34 -6.68
N LYS A 549 16.22 19.21 -6.63
CA LYS A 549 17.16 20.32 -6.84
C LYS A 549 18.38 19.83 -7.60
N ARG A 550 18.96 20.71 -8.42
CA ARG A 550 20.27 20.46 -9.03
C ARG A 550 21.36 20.44 -7.96
N GLY A 551 22.15 19.39 -7.93
CA GLY A 551 23.24 19.24 -6.96
C GLY A 551 23.91 17.88 -7.05
N THR A 552 24.96 17.71 -6.27
CA THR A 552 25.61 16.41 -6.10
C THR A 552 24.87 15.62 -5.03
N TYR A 553 24.47 14.41 -5.39
CA TYR A 553 23.82 13.48 -4.48
C TYR A 553 24.64 12.22 -4.30
N GLU A 554 24.61 11.68 -3.10
CA GLU A 554 24.90 10.28 -2.85
C GLU A 554 23.63 9.46 -2.95
N ILE A 555 23.70 8.34 -3.68
CA ILE A 555 22.67 7.33 -3.64
C ILE A 555 23.21 6.20 -2.79
N ARG A 556 22.48 5.86 -1.74
CA ARG A 556 22.82 4.86 -0.75
C ARG A 556 21.83 3.72 -0.81
N TYR A 557 22.38 2.55 -0.88
CA TYR A 557 21.63 1.31 -1.01
C TYR A 557 21.64 0.60 0.34
N ARG A 558 20.46 0.35 0.88
CA ARG A 558 20.28 -0.38 2.11
C ARG A 558 20.01 -1.84 1.82
N VAL A 559 20.76 -2.72 2.46
CA VAL A 559 20.70 -4.15 2.25
C VAL A 559 20.99 -4.91 3.53
N LEU A 560 20.29 -6.00 3.72
CA LEU A 560 20.69 -7.03 4.67
C LEU A 560 21.76 -7.90 4.01
N SER A 561 23.03 -7.65 4.31
CA SER A 561 24.17 -8.35 3.73
C SER A 561 24.31 -9.77 4.30
N ASN A 562 24.57 -10.74 3.47
CA ASN A 562 24.95 -12.09 3.86
C ASN A 562 25.73 -12.80 2.73
N GLY A 563 26.30 -13.98 3.01
CA GLY A 563 27.15 -14.71 2.07
C GLY A 563 26.47 -15.21 0.79
N ASN A 564 25.14 -15.14 0.68
CA ASN A 564 24.41 -15.54 -0.53
C ASN A 564 24.23 -14.37 -1.51
N ARG A 565 24.49 -13.14 -1.09
CA ARG A 565 24.37 -11.96 -1.95
C ARG A 565 25.39 -12.03 -3.09
N GLY A 566 25.07 -11.34 -4.18
CA GLY A 566 25.93 -11.22 -5.34
C GLY A 566 26.88 -10.03 -5.27
N VAL A 567 27.56 -9.80 -6.38
CA VAL A 567 28.36 -8.59 -6.64
C VAL A 567 27.69 -7.85 -7.79
N ALA A 568 27.37 -6.59 -7.58
CA ALA A 568 26.64 -5.74 -8.51
C ALA A 568 27.53 -4.73 -9.20
N GLN A 569 27.52 -4.71 -10.52
CA GLN A 569 27.94 -3.52 -11.27
C GLN A 569 26.79 -2.53 -11.29
N ILE A 570 27.04 -1.31 -10.87
CA ILE A 570 26.07 -0.22 -10.87
C ILE A 570 26.26 0.65 -12.10
N TYR A 571 25.13 1.00 -12.74
CA TYR A 571 25.05 1.96 -13.82
C TYR A 571 24.06 3.05 -13.43
N PHE A 572 24.37 4.30 -13.76
CA PHE A 572 23.50 5.42 -13.39
C PHE A 572 23.57 6.50 -14.48
N GLY A 573 22.42 7.03 -14.87
CA GLY A 573 22.33 8.08 -15.87
C GLY A 573 20.92 8.46 -16.24
N SER A 574 20.78 9.41 -17.16
CA SER A 574 19.50 9.89 -17.66
C SER A 574 19.12 9.35 -19.06
N ASP A 575 20.00 8.59 -19.68
CA ASP A 575 19.75 7.92 -20.95
C ASP A 575 19.63 6.42 -20.68
N LEU A 576 18.43 5.87 -20.83
CA LEU A 576 18.13 4.47 -20.54
C LEU A 576 18.87 3.52 -21.51
N ASP A 577 19.08 3.94 -22.75
CA ASP A 577 19.77 3.15 -23.79
C ASP A 577 21.27 3.12 -23.54
N TYR A 578 21.80 4.15 -22.90
CA TYR A 578 23.22 4.25 -22.57
C TYR A 578 23.43 4.73 -21.12
N LEU A 579 23.44 3.78 -20.20
CA LEU A 579 23.74 4.05 -18.80
C LEU A 579 25.23 3.87 -18.55
N PRO A 580 25.98 4.93 -18.15
CA PRO A 580 27.39 4.80 -17.82
C PRO A 580 27.57 4.04 -16.50
N VAL A 581 28.72 3.41 -16.36
CA VAL A 581 29.17 2.78 -15.11
C VAL A 581 29.32 3.84 -14.02
N ALA A 582 28.72 3.61 -12.87
CA ALA A 582 28.76 4.56 -11.73
C ALA A 582 30.00 4.41 -10.84
N GLY A 583 30.71 3.29 -10.92
CA GLY A 583 31.88 2.99 -10.13
C GLY A 583 32.34 1.54 -10.29
N ILE A 584 33.18 1.08 -9.39
CA ILE A 584 33.62 -0.31 -9.31
C ILE A 584 32.44 -1.18 -8.84
N PRO A 585 32.41 -2.49 -9.17
CA PRO A 585 31.37 -3.39 -8.67
C PRO A 585 31.27 -3.38 -7.15
N VAL A 586 30.04 -3.40 -6.65
CA VAL A 586 29.72 -3.41 -5.22
C VAL A 586 29.52 -4.84 -4.75
N ASP A 587 30.27 -5.26 -3.76
CA ASP A 587 30.16 -6.57 -3.10
C ASP A 587 29.02 -6.50 -2.05
N LEU A 588 27.86 -7.07 -2.36
CA LEU A 588 26.67 -7.05 -1.50
C LEU A 588 26.76 -8.05 -0.33
N THR A 589 27.83 -8.85 -0.28
CA THR A 589 28.08 -9.75 0.86
C THR A 589 28.70 -9.03 2.05
N MET A 590 29.22 -7.80 1.85
CA MET A 590 29.95 -7.06 2.86
C MET A 590 29.02 -6.49 3.92
N GLY A 591 29.05 -7.06 5.11
CA GLY A 591 28.37 -6.57 6.31
C GLY A 591 29.31 -5.80 7.25
N GLY A 592 28.83 -5.43 8.43
CA GLY A 592 29.58 -4.68 9.42
C GLY A 592 30.87 -5.36 9.87
N GLU A 593 30.91 -6.69 9.97
CA GLU A 593 32.11 -7.45 10.40
C GLU A 593 33.22 -7.51 9.36
N ASP A 594 32.95 -7.14 8.10
CA ASP A 594 33.98 -7.15 7.08
C ASP A 594 34.99 -6.03 7.35
N PRO A 595 36.30 -6.32 7.52
CA PRO A 595 37.32 -5.31 7.84
C PRO A 595 37.44 -4.21 6.78
N ARG A 596 36.99 -4.48 5.55
CA ARG A 596 37.04 -3.50 4.45
C ARG A 596 36.07 -2.35 4.68
N THR A 597 34.99 -2.54 5.46
CA THR A 597 34.01 -1.49 5.77
C THR A 597 34.57 -0.44 6.75
N GLY A 598 35.47 -0.84 7.62
CA GLY A 598 35.98 0.03 8.68
C GLY A 598 35.06 0.17 9.88
N TRP A 599 34.06 -0.68 9.99
CA TRP A 599 33.11 -0.65 11.07
C TRP A 599 33.76 -0.88 12.45
N ARG A 600 33.32 -0.13 13.43
CA ARG A 600 33.57 -0.30 14.85
C ARG A 600 32.29 -0.01 15.61
N ALA A 601 32.04 -0.72 16.72
CA ALA A 601 30.85 -0.48 17.54
C ALA A 601 30.83 0.96 18.08
N ASP A 602 29.64 1.56 18.16
CA ASP A 602 29.46 2.81 18.87
C ASP A 602 29.74 2.62 20.36
N THR A 603 30.33 3.65 20.97
CA THR A 603 30.66 3.75 22.38
C THR A 603 29.98 4.99 22.98
N ASP A 604 30.24 5.25 24.26
CA ASP A 604 29.81 6.50 24.92
C ASP A 604 30.66 7.72 24.49
N ASP A 605 31.66 7.53 23.65
CA ASP A 605 32.51 8.57 23.12
C ASP A 605 32.02 9.02 21.73
N ASP A 606 31.39 10.18 21.68
CA ASP A 606 30.81 10.72 20.45
C ASP A 606 31.87 11.07 19.39
N ASP A 607 33.06 11.52 19.81
CA ASP A 607 34.15 11.83 18.89
C ASP A 607 34.68 10.55 18.23
N PHE A 608 34.79 9.47 18.98
CA PHE A 608 35.17 8.15 18.45
C PHE A 608 34.13 7.63 17.47
N ASN A 609 32.84 7.79 17.78
CA ASN A 609 31.74 7.38 16.92
C ASN A 609 31.74 8.17 15.61
N ALA A 610 31.86 9.49 15.69
CA ALA A 610 31.93 10.38 14.53
C ALA A 610 33.15 10.07 13.63
N GLU A 611 34.33 9.80 14.21
CA GLU A 611 35.50 9.42 13.42
C GLU A 611 35.32 8.06 12.74
N THR A 612 34.63 7.12 13.40
CA THR A 612 34.29 5.82 12.79
C THR A 612 33.33 5.99 11.61
N ASP A 613 32.27 6.77 11.78
CA ASP A 613 31.27 7.03 10.73
C ASP A 613 31.98 7.73 9.53
N LYS A 614 32.85 8.68 9.77
CA LYS A 614 33.62 9.35 8.73
C LYS A 614 34.57 8.40 7.97
N GLN A 615 35.24 7.47 8.69
CA GLN A 615 36.10 6.47 8.07
C GLN A 615 35.29 5.48 7.23
N MET A 616 34.16 5.04 7.71
CA MET A 616 33.22 4.18 6.93
C MET A 616 32.75 4.91 5.68
N HIS A 617 32.28 6.16 5.83
CA HIS A 617 31.81 6.97 4.71
C HIS A 617 32.90 7.17 3.63
N ALA A 618 34.14 7.40 4.04
CA ALA A 618 35.28 7.50 3.11
C ALA A 618 35.54 6.19 2.34
N LYS A 619 35.14 5.05 2.90
CA LYS A 619 35.22 3.72 2.26
C LYS A 619 33.99 3.33 1.47
N GLY A 620 32.94 4.17 1.44
CA GLY A 620 31.71 3.91 0.75
C GLY A 620 30.66 3.15 1.56
N PHE A 621 30.75 3.17 2.89
CA PHE A 621 29.83 2.47 3.78
C PHE A 621 29.29 3.37 4.88
N MET A 622 28.13 3.04 5.40
CA MET A 622 27.56 3.67 6.59
C MET A 622 26.88 2.63 7.46
N LYS A 623 26.86 2.85 8.77
CA LYS A 623 26.03 2.08 9.69
C LYS A 623 24.54 2.33 9.40
N GLY A 624 23.66 1.50 9.91
CA GLY A 624 22.23 1.75 9.94
C GLY A 624 21.89 3.02 10.74
N GLU A 625 20.70 3.53 10.55
CA GLU A 625 20.20 4.74 11.19
C GLU A 625 20.00 4.51 12.70
N LYS A 626 20.36 5.48 13.53
CA LYS A 626 20.25 5.36 14.99
C LYS A 626 18.81 5.07 15.47
N ALA A 627 17.83 5.68 14.83
CA ALA A 627 16.45 5.52 15.21
C ALA A 627 15.91 4.11 14.94
N ILE A 628 16.22 3.56 13.77
CA ILE A 628 15.78 2.23 13.35
C ILE A 628 16.46 1.15 14.21
N ASP A 629 17.76 1.30 14.46
CA ASP A 629 18.55 0.35 15.22
C ASP A 629 18.08 0.18 16.67
N ARG A 630 17.35 1.15 17.22
CA ARG A 630 16.83 1.07 18.59
C ARG A 630 15.60 0.18 18.75
N LEU A 631 14.84 -0.02 17.70
CA LEU A 631 13.62 -0.83 17.76
C LEU A 631 13.95 -2.32 17.90
N ASN A 632 15.12 -2.73 17.47
CA ASN A 632 15.56 -4.12 17.57
C ASN A 632 17.04 -4.19 17.96
N ALA A 633 17.30 -4.36 19.24
CA ALA A 633 18.68 -4.41 19.77
C ALA A 633 19.56 -5.51 19.14
N GLY A 634 18.95 -6.61 18.67
CA GLY A 634 19.68 -7.71 17.99
C GLY A 634 20.13 -7.37 16.57
N LEU A 635 19.49 -6.39 15.95
CA LEU A 635 19.79 -5.94 14.59
C LEU A 635 20.47 -4.57 14.55
N ASN A 636 20.78 -4.00 15.71
CA ASN A 636 21.42 -2.72 15.80
C ASN A 636 22.86 -2.76 15.21
N SER A 637 22.99 -2.27 13.97
CA SER A 637 24.27 -2.26 13.25
C SER A 637 25.29 -1.28 13.81
N ARG A 638 24.90 -0.42 14.75
CA ARG A 638 25.79 0.55 15.38
C ARG A 638 26.58 -0.04 16.53
N VAL A 639 26.04 -1.03 17.22
CA VAL A 639 26.66 -1.68 18.38
C VAL A 639 26.95 -3.17 18.17
N ASN A 640 26.31 -3.80 17.20
CA ASN A 640 26.46 -5.22 16.88
C ASN A 640 27.03 -5.42 15.47
N GLY A 641 28.29 -5.78 15.36
CA GLY A 641 28.96 -6.00 14.07
C GLY A 641 28.44 -7.20 13.29
N SER A 642 27.79 -8.17 13.95
CA SER A 642 27.10 -9.27 13.28
C SER A 642 25.77 -8.83 12.67
N SER A 643 25.29 -7.62 13.00
CA SER A 643 24.19 -7.02 12.26
C SER A 643 24.64 -6.78 10.82
N ASN A 644 23.92 -7.36 9.91
CA ASN A 644 24.26 -7.29 8.49
C ASN A 644 23.68 -6.04 7.80
N ILE A 645 23.08 -5.12 8.57
CA ILE A 645 22.47 -3.91 8.02
C ILE A 645 23.53 -2.84 7.87
N VAL A 646 24.04 -2.70 6.64
CA VAL A 646 25.02 -1.69 6.26
C VAL A 646 24.50 -0.96 5.03
N ARG A 647 24.60 0.37 5.01
CA ARG A 647 24.30 1.15 3.82
C ARG A 647 25.56 1.26 2.95
N HIS A 648 25.39 1.00 1.66
CA HIS A 648 26.45 1.12 0.65
C HIS A 648 26.25 2.40 -0.16
N ILE A 649 27.24 3.25 -0.23
CA ILE A 649 27.21 4.43 -1.11
C ILE A 649 27.57 3.95 -2.52
N ILE A 650 26.56 3.88 -3.40
CA ILE A 650 26.68 3.24 -4.71
C ILE A 650 26.83 4.23 -5.87
N VAL A 651 26.40 5.49 -5.68
CA VAL A 651 26.53 6.56 -6.66
C VAL A 651 26.88 7.85 -5.94
N ARG A 652 27.76 8.65 -6.52
CA ARG A 652 28.03 10.03 -6.12
C ARG A 652 28.17 10.88 -7.37
N GLN A 653 27.08 11.54 -7.78
CA GLN A 653 27.03 12.30 -9.02
C GLN A 653 26.17 13.56 -8.92
N THR A 654 26.45 14.52 -9.81
CA THR A 654 25.60 15.71 -9.96
C THR A 654 24.41 15.37 -10.85
N VAL A 655 23.21 15.71 -10.37
CA VAL A 655 21.94 15.49 -11.06
C VAL A 655 21.29 16.80 -11.47
N ASP A 656 20.42 16.72 -12.44
CA ASP A 656 19.60 17.81 -12.98
C ASP A 656 18.11 17.46 -12.71
N PRO A 657 17.36 18.30 -11.99
CA PRO A 657 15.95 18.02 -11.64
C PRO A 657 15.03 17.92 -12.86
N ASP A 658 15.45 18.48 -14.00
CA ASP A 658 14.67 18.41 -15.24
C ASP A 658 14.86 17.12 -16.03
N LYS A 659 15.74 16.22 -15.55
CA LYS A 659 16.03 14.93 -16.18
C LYS A 659 15.43 13.77 -15.38
N THR A 660 14.99 12.76 -16.09
CA THR A 660 14.67 11.45 -15.49
C THR A 660 15.97 10.64 -15.37
N TYR A 661 16.16 10.04 -14.21
CA TYR A 661 17.32 9.19 -13.97
C TYR A 661 16.94 7.74 -13.78
N TYR A 662 17.87 6.87 -14.14
CA TYR A 662 17.76 5.42 -14.02
C TYR A 662 18.97 4.89 -13.27
N ILE A 663 18.75 3.86 -12.46
CA ILE A 663 19.80 3.08 -11.85
C ILE A 663 19.66 1.62 -12.28
N ARG A 664 20.77 1.02 -12.68
CA ARG A 664 20.79 -0.39 -13.06
C ARG A 664 21.76 -1.14 -12.17
N PHE A 665 21.29 -2.25 -11.64
CA PHE A 665 22.07 -3.24 -10.91
C PHE A 665 22.25 -4.46 -11.80
N LYS A 666 23.47 -4.84 -12.09
CA LYS A 666 23.79 -6.01 -12.91
C LYS A 666 24.76 -6.91 -12.16
N THR A 667 24.41 -8.19 -11.97
CA THR A 667 25.35 -9.12 -11.37
C THR A 667 26.58 -9.31 -12.26
N VAL A 668 27.76 -9.31 -11.65
CA VAL A 668 29.02 -9.64 -12.32
C VAL A 668 29.41 -11.11 -12.13
N LEU A 669 28.62 -11.83 -11.31
CA LEU A 669 28.84 -13.24 -11.05
C LEU A 669 28.04 -14.09 -12.03
N ASP A 670 28.69 -15.05 -12.68
CA ASP A 670 28.02 -16.09 -13.45
C ASP A 670 27.54 -17.22 -12.53
N LYS A 671 26.55 -16.87 -11.68
CA LYS A 671 26.00 -17.76 -10.66
C LYS A 671 24.47 -17.69 -10.64
N GLU A 672 23.81 -18.81 -10.87
CA GLU A 672 22.34 -18.90 -10.89
C GLU A 672 21.68 -18.68 -9.52
N THR A 673 22.44 -18.78 -8.44
CA THR A 673 21.99 -18.61 -7.06
C THR A 673 22.45 -17.29 -6.45
N ALA A 674 22.98 -16.33 -7.25
CA ALA A 674 23.34 -15.03 -6.74
C ALA A 674 22.07 -14.26 -6.35
N GLU A 675 22.03 -13.75 -5.13
CA GLU A 675 20.91 -12.99 -4.62
C GLU A 675 21.16 -11.49 -4.72
N PHE A 676 20.11 -10.76 -5.08
CA PHE A 676 19.98 -9.33 -4.87
C PHE A 676 18.84 -9.11 -3.88
N TYR A 677 19.08 -8.26 -2.89
CA TYR A 677 18.07 -7.80 -1.95
C TYR A 677 18.14 -6.29 -1.87
N MET A 678 16.98 -5.64 -1.76
CA MET A 678 16.92 -4.20 -1.54
C MET A 678 15.74 -3.89 -0.60
N ASP A 679 16.05 -3.22 0.48
CA ASP A 679 15.08 -2.63 1.42
C ASP A 679 14.65 -1.25 0.92
N GLY A 680 15.59 -0.40 0.55
CA GLY A 680 15.32 0.92 0.05
C GLY A 680 16.55 1.62 -0.51
N LEU A 681 16.32 2.79 -1.07
CA LEU A 681 17.39 3.74 -1.43
C LEU A 681 17.22 5.05 -0.68
N GLU A 682 18.37 5.66 -0.46
CA GLU A 682 18.47 6.99 0.14
C GLU A 682 19.15 7.92 -0.85
N PHE A 683 18.56 9.08 -1.06
CA PHE A 683 19.10 10.14 -1.89
C PHE A 683 19.54 11.27 -0.96
N CYS A 684 20.85 11.42 -0.77
CA CYS A 684 21.40 12.38 0.17
C CYS A 684 22.12 13.50 -0.57
N PRO A 685 21.66 14.74 -0.51
CA PRO A 685 22.33 15.86 -1.16
C PRO A 685 23.63 16.21 -0.43
N LYS A 686 24.58 16.74 -1.17
CA LYS A 686 25.89 17.14 -0.62
C LYS A 686 25.79 18.12 0.55
N GLU A 687 24.81 19.01 0.50
CA GLU A 687 24.54 19.98 1.58
C GLU A 687 24.20 19.29 2.92
N VAL A 688 23.78 18.01 2.89
CA VAL A 688 23.49 17.20 4.07
C VAL A 688 24.68 16.36 4.48
N TYR A 689 25.23 15.54 3.57
CA TYR A 689 26.30 14.62 3.95
C TYR A 689 27.67 15.25 4.18
N ASP A 690 27.86 16.47 3.72
CA ASP A 690 29.11 17.23 3.85
C ASP A 690 28.94 18.47 4.76
N ASN A 691 27.89 18.48 5.59
CA ASN A 691 27.61 19.55 6.53
C ASN A 691 28.52 19.40 7.77
N PRO A 692 29.45 20.34 8.01
CA PRO A 692 30.35 20.21 9.15
C PRO A 692 29.71 20.52 10.51
N ASN A 693 28.52 21.15 10.49
CA ASN A 693 27.86 21.62 11.72
C ASN A 693 26.78 20.65 12.20
N GLU A 694 26.29 19.79 11.32
CA GLU A 694 25.24 18.84 11.65
C GLU A 694 25.70 17.45 11.22
N PRO A 695 26.04 16.58 12.18
CA PRO A 695 26.38 15.21 11.87
C PRO A 695 25.21 14.54 11.15
N GLU A 696 25.53 13.87 10.07
CA GLU A 696 24.56 13.08 9.34
C GLU A 696 24.10 11.90 10.23
N ASP A 697 22.90 11.43 10.09
CA ASP A 697 22.36 10.28 10.82
C ASP A 697 22.18 10.44 12.32
N ILE A 698 21.76 11.55 12.73
CA ILE A 698 21.38 11.72 14.12
C ILE A 698 20.09 10.91 14.45
N TRP A 699 19.29 10.59 13.44
CA TRP A 699 18.05 9.83 13.60
C TRP A 699 17.82 8.85 12.44
#